data_072efbbbb745ea391403c5951f65203f
#
_entry.id   072efbbbb745ea391403c5951f65203f
#
_cell.length_a   1.000
_cell.length_b   1.000
_cell.length_c   1.000
_cell.angle_alpha   90.00
_cell.angle_beta   90.00
_cell.angle_gamma   90.00
#
_symmetry.space_group_name_H-M   'P 1'
#
loop_
_entity.id
_entity.type
_entity.pdbx_description
1 polymer ?
#
loop_
_entity_poly.entity_id
_entity_poly.type
_entity_poly.pdbx_seq_one_letter_code
_entity_poly.pdbx_strand_id
1 'polypeptide(L)'
;MSRPERLSAPRLQRSVLAAFVTVLIALSGVITAPPPPAAAIGETTFTNPLIEDGADPTIEYFNGNYYAVVTTWDNRVVMRKAPTLEGLKTAAPTAVFSDTTPGRNGNMWAPELKRLTGPNGTRWYLMYTMGAAGSFDKQHLQVIESTGDDPMGPYTYKGRPIPTDAWNIDGSYVEMNGELFVTWSAFGTDGLQSNFIARMSNPWTAVGPLNVLSRPTAAWETIGQPVNEGPVPLQKDGKTWIVFSASYCGTEDYQLGTLRYTGGDPVLASSWNKSAGPVFSKGNGVFGPGHNDFFTSPDGTQTWNLYHGNSRADGGCARQRSARAQQVTWNTNGDPVFGQPVATGAPIAVPSGERGPITTTVQGAAYEVVNRNSGLCLTVAGASTADGGDVVQGACADGVKSGSSWTMDPTADGAYRFVNAASNKVLDSAGCGSADGTDARQWAWLANSCQEWQPSPTGDGGYLTITNRANGKLLDVANCATASGADVRQWRSLGNACQQWSIRPVGTSAVLSNQSGKSFDVASCSTAAGAALQQFAYLGSPCQRFAFTSTTAGAVQIRPTSAPGLCLGVAGGSSADGTAVTQGACGASASWRLVPLPDGAMRMVSALTGKSLDLDGCSTADGAKLQQYSAFDNTCQRFRIVR
;
A
#
# COMPACT_ATOMS: atom_id res chain seq x y z
N MET A 1 71.26 0.26 50.74
CA MET A 1 71.64 0.05 52.14
C MET A 1 70.41 -0.46 52.87
N SER A 2 70.58 -1.66 53.45
CA SER A 2 69.90 -2.25 54.57
C SER A 2 68.50 -2.76 54.47
N ARG A 3 68.41 -4.06 54.32
CA ARG A 3 67.50 -5.05 54.92
C ARG A 3 67.67 -5.06 56.45
N PRO A 4 66.96 -5.83 57.30
CA PRO A 4 65.79 -6.70 57.19
C PRO A 4 64.87 -6.56 58.47
N GLU A 5 63.81 -7.36 58.58
CA GLU A 5 63.54 -8.55 59.40
C GLU A 5 62.04 -8.76 59.58
N ARG A 6 61.49 -9.82 59.27
CA ARG A 6 61.18 -11.17 59.77
C ARG A 6 60.32 -11.29 61.04
N LEU A 7 59.35 -12.20 60.90
CA LEU A 7 58.71 -13.10 61.90
C LEU A 7 57.42 -12.53 62.53
N SER A 8 56.32 -13.24 62.63
CA SER A 8 56.00 -14.69 62.79
C SER A 8 54.49 -14.93 62.70
N ALA A 9 54.08 -16.07 62.21
CA ALA A 9 52.71 -16.59 62.39
C ALA A 9 52.54 -17.14 63.82
N PRO A 10 51.30 -17.38 64.35
CA PRO A 10 50.68 -18.65 64.20
C PRO A 10 49.12 -18.76 64.23
N ARG A 11 48.67 -19.90 63.77
CA ARG A 11 47.54 -20.77 64.19
C ARG A 11 46.10 -20.45 63.84
N LEU A 12 45.60 -21.35 63.00
CA LEU A 12 44.28 -21.98 62.86
C LEU A 12 43.20 -21.63 63.88
N GLN A 13 42.05 -21.22 63.37
CA GLN A 13 40.76 -21.77 63.83
C GLN A 13 39.82 -21.95 62.66
N ARG A 14 39.26 -23.16 62.51
CA ARG A 14 38.24 -23.54 61.57
C ARG A 14 36.91 -22.86 61.96
N SER A 15 36.31 -22.14 61.03
CA SER A 15 34.88 -21.80 61.09
C SER A 15 34.28 -22.02 59.73
N VAL A 16 33.28 -22.89 59.71
CA VAL A 16 32.43 -23.21 58.54
C VAL A 16 31.67 -21.95 58.17
N LEU A 17 31.88 -21.40 56.97
CA LEU A 17 31.01 -20.38 56.41
C LEU A 17 30.34 -20.95 55.15
N ALA A 18 29.02 -21.02 55.22
CA ALA A 18 28.15 -21.38 54.10
C ALA A 18 28.31 -20.33 52.97
N ALA A 19 28.63 -20.80 51.78
CA ALA A 19 28.67 -20.01 50.58
C ALA A 19 27.25 -19.72 50.12
N PHE A 20 26.79 -18.48 50.28
CA PHE A 20 25.65 -17.93 49.54
C PHE A 20 26.11 -17.60 48.13
N VAL A 21 25.72 -18.40 47.17
CA VAL A 21 25.85 -18.07 45.76
C VAL A 21 24.71 -17.10 45.40
N THR A 22 25.00 -15.82 45.30
CA THR A 22 24.08 -14.83 44.78
C THR A 22 24.14 -14.91 43.26
N VAL A 23 23.13 -15.56 42.64
CA VAL A 23 22.92 -15.51 41.20
C VAL A 23 22.34 -14.16 40.87
N LEU A 24 23.14 -13.25 40.32
CA LEU A 24 22.66 -12.06 39.65
C LEU A 24 22.00 -12.48 38.31
N ILE A 25 20.69 -12.57 38.29
CA ILE A 25 19.93 -12.62 37.05
C ILE A 25 19.93 -11.17 36.50
N ALA A 26 20.77 -10.93 35.51
CA ALA A 26 20.68 -9.73 34.70
C ALA A 26 19.38 -9.82 33.87
N LEU A 27 18.30 -9.17 34.32
CA LEU A 27 17.15 -8.88 33.46
C LEU A 27 17.63 -7.90 32.37
N SER A 28 17.98 -8.42 31.21
CA SER A 28 18.06 -7.65 29.99
C SER A 28 16.63 -7.26 29.61
N GLY A 29 16.18 -6.09 30.08
CA GLY A 29 14.96 -5.47 29.59
C GLY A 29 15.14 -5.18 28.11
N VAL A 30 14.53 -5.99 27.25
CA VAL A 30 14.31 -5.61 25.85
C VAL A 30 13.36 -4.43 25.87
N ILE A 31 13.92 -3.24 25.74
CA ILE A 31 13.12 -2.03 25.45
C ILE A 31 12.60 -2.23 24.03
N THR A 32 11.42 -2.83 23.90
CA THR A 32 10.69 -2.78 22.64
C THR A 32 10.29 -1.33 22.42
N ALA A 33 10.86 -0.70 21.40
CA ALA A 33 10.36 0.58 20.93
C ALA A 33 8.84 0.46 20.71
N PRO A 34 8.04 1.48 21.09
CA PRO A 34 6.61 1.45 20.79
C PRO A 34 6.46 1.25 19.27
N PRO A 35 5.49 0.43 18.83
CA PRO A 35 5.21 0.29 17.41
C PRO A 35 4.92 1.70 16.84
N PRO A 36 5.39 2.00 15.62
CA PRO A 36 5.06 3.27 15.00
C PRO A 36 3.54 3.45 14.96
N PRO A 37 3.04 4.68 15.12
CA PRO A 37 1.61 4.94 15.08
C PRO A 37 1.02 4.36 13.79
N ALA A 38 -0.05 3.62 13.94
CA ALA A 38 -0.77 3.03 12.83
C ALA A 38 -1.16 4.12 11.83
N ALA A 39 -0.69 4.00 10.59
CA ALA A 39 -1.18 4.85 9.52
C ALA A 39 -2.70 4.68 9.43
N ALA A 40 -3.44 5.77 9.58
CA ALA A 40 -4.89 5.75 9.53
C ALA A 40 -5.32 5.29 8.13
N ILE A 41 -6.17 4.28 8.07
CA ILE A 41 -6.83 3.91 6.81
C ILE A 41 -7.70 5.09 6.40
N GLY A 42 -7.44 5.61 5.21
CA GLY A 42 -8.24 6.66 4.61
C GLY A 42 -7.65 8.05 4.79
N GLU A 43 -6.34 8.21 4.71
CA GLU A 43 -5.82 9.49 4.30
C GLU A 43 -6.40 9.80 2.92
N THR A 44 -7.34 10.71 2.89
CA THR A 44 -7.95 11.19 1.65
C THR A 44 -7.08 12.26 1.00
N THR A 45 -6.00 12.66 1.68
CA THR A 45 -5.08 13.71 1.25
C THR A 45 -3.64 13.35 1.66
N PHE A 46 -2.68 13.88 0.90
CA PHE A 46 -1.27 13.96 1.25
C PHE A 46 -0.84 15.43 1.22
N THR A 47 0.39 15.72 1.63
CA THR A 47 0.95 17.08 1.55
C THR A 47 2.32 17.08 0.87
N ASN A 48 2.64 18.16 0.16
CA ASN A 48 4.00 18.40 -0.34
C ASN A 48 4.88 19.08 0.74
N PRO A 49 6.20 18.82 0.77
CA PRO A 49 6.94 17.92 -0.10
C PRO A 49 6.83 16.45 0.29
N LEU A 50 7.09 15.56 -0.68
CA LEU A 50 7.18 14.09 -0.50
C LEU A 50 8.58 13.65 -0.03
N ILE A 51 9.62 14.30 -0.56
CA ILE A 51 11.03 14.04 -0.21
C ILE A 51 11.73 15.40 -0.12
N GLU A 52 12.32 15.74 1.03
CA GLU A 52 12.93 17.05 1.28
C GLU A 52 14.21 17.28 0.45
N ASP A 53 15.16 16.35 0.44
CA ASP A 53 16.31 16.34 -0.49
C ASP A 53 15.90 15.48 -1.70
N GLY A 54 15.09 16.07 -2.58
CA GLY A 54 14.32 15.39 -3.63
C GLY A 54 14.50 16.02 -5.00
N ALA A 55 15.71 16.38 -5.37
CA ALA A 55 16.03 16.93 -6.69
C ALA A 55 15.82 15.89 -7.80
N ASP A 56 15.32 16.34 -8.95
CA ASP A 56 15.22 15.60 -10.20
C ASP A 56 14.52 14.23 -10.01
N PRO A 57 13.28 14.22 -9.49
CA PRO A 57 12.62 13.00 -9.04
C PRO A 57 12.01 12.21 -10.20
N THR A 58 12.07 10.87 -10.12
CA THR A 58 11.28 9.93 -10.92
C THR A 58 10.45 9.03 -10.02
N ILE A 59 9.31 8.54 -10.51
CA ILE A 59 8.41 7.68 -9.75
C ILE A 59 7.62 6.75 -10.67
N GLU A 60 7.47 5.50 -10.23
CA GLU A 60 6.57 4.54 -10.85
C GLU A 60 5.68 3.88 -9.80
N TYR A 61 4.41 3.66 -10.17
CA TYR A 61 3.50 2.85 -9.36
C TYR A 61 3.43 1.43 -9.90
N PHE A 62 3.80 0.47 -9.09
CA PHE A 62 3.81 -0.94 -9.50
C PHE A 62 3.51 -1.86 -8.31
N ASN A 63 2.65 -2.87 -8.53
CA ASN A 63 2.28 -3.88 -7.53
C ASN A 63 1.93 -3.28 -6.16
N GLY A 64 1.07 -2.25 -6.14
CA GLY A 64 0.56 -1.66 -4.91
C GLY A 64 1.52 -0.74 -4.17
N ASN A 65 2.65 -0.33 -4.79
CA ASN A 65 3.62 0.59 -4.20
C ASN A 65 4.09 1.63 -5.21
N TYR A 66 4.45 2.79 -4.70
CA TYR A 66 5.27 3.77 -5.39
C TYR A 66 6.75 3.46 -5.18
N TYR A 67 7.52 3.60 -6.23
CA TYR A 67 8.97 3.47 -6.23
C TYR A 67 9.54 4.80 -6.70
N ALA A 68 10.19 5.55 -5.82
CA ALA A 68 10.71 6.88 -6.10
C ALA A 68 12.22 6.91 -5.99
N VAL A 69 12.86 7.55 -6.96
CA VAL A 69 14.31 7.79 -7.00
C VAL A 69 14.55 9.27 -7.20
N VAL A 70 15.59 9.81 -6.57
CA VAL A 70 16.00 11.21 -6.66
C VAL A 70 17.51 11.31 -6.83
N THR A 71 18.00 12.45 -7.25
CA THR A 71 19.44 12.78 -7.27
C THR A 71 20.08 12.57 -5.90
N THR A 72 21.19 11.81 -5.81
CA THR A 72 21.90 11.53 -4.54
C THR A 72 23.20 12.29 -4.37
N TRP A 73 23.78 12.83 -5.45
CA TRP A 73 25.06 13.55 -5.46
C TRP A 73 26.29 12.68 -5.16
N ASP A 74 26.10 11.40 -4.93
CA ASP A 74 27.17 10.42 -4.68
C ASP A 74 27.25 9.36 -5.78
N ASN A 75 27.73 8.17 -5.48
CA ASN A 75 27.89 7.07 -6.44
C ASN A 75 26.78 6.01 -6.32
N ARG A 76 25.65 6.33 -5.69
CA ARG A 76 24.57 5.37 -5.43
C ARG A 76 23.28 5.79 -6.13
N VAL A 77 22.56 4.82 -6.66
CA VAL A 77 21.14 4.94 -7.00
C VAL A 77 20.34 4.47 -5.79
N VAL A 78 19.55 5.35 -5.21
CA VAL A 78 18.79 5.10 -3.97
C VAL A 78 17.31 5.22 -4.24
N MET A 79 16.57 4.18 -3.93
CA MET A 79 15.12 4.09 -4.15
C MET A 79 14.35 4.07 -2.83
N ARG A 80 13.22 4.76 -2.80
CA ARG A 80 12.21 4.67 -1.75
C ARG A 80 11.03 3.89 -2.26
N LYS A 81 10.46 3.04 -1.38
CA LYS A 81 9.26 2.26 -1.68
C LYS A 81 8.20 2.54 -0.63
N ALA A 82 7.01 2.91 -1.04
CA ALA A 82 5.89 3.12 -0.13
C ALA A 82 4.56 2.82 -0.84
N PRO A 83 3.53 2.39 -0.08
CA PRO A 83 2.21 2.11 -0.63
C PRO A 83 1.42 3.38 -1.00
N THR A 84 1.78 4.53 -0.43
CA THR A 84 1.11 5.82 -0.63
C THR A 84 2.13 6.91 -0.88
N LEU A 85 1.70 8.02 -1.51
CA LEU A 85 2.55 9.20 -1.67
C LEU A 85 2.98 9.77 -0.30
N GLU A 86 2.07 9.88 0.65
CA GLU A 86 2.41 10.34 2.01
C GLU A 86 3.44 9.42 2.68
N GLY A 87 3.34 8.10 2.45
CA GLY A 87 4.30 7.11 2.95
C GLY A 87 5.73 7.29 2.44
N LEU A 88 5.93 7.94 1.29
CA LEU A 88 7.28 8.22 0.76
C LEU A 88 8.09 9.14 1.67
N LYS A 89 7.44 10.00 2.46
CA LYS A 89 8.11 10.91 3.41
C LYS A 89 8.94 10.16 4.45
N THR A 90 8.44 9.03 4.91
CA THR A 90 9.05 8.23 5.97
C THR A 90 9.70 6.93 5.46
N ALA A 91 9.51 6.60 4.17
CA ALA A 91 10.08 5.41 3.58
C ALA A 91 11.62 5.43 3.65
N ALA A 92 12.20 4.35 4.16
CA ALA A 92 13.64 4.22 4.26
C ALA A 92 14.28 4.18 2.86
N PRO A 93 15.29 5.03 2.59
CA PRO A 93 16.04 4.98 1.33
C PRO A 93 16.89 3.71 1.27
N THR A 94 16.79 2.96 0.17
CA THR A 94 17.55 1.73 -0.08
C THR A 94 18.45 1.90 -1.29
N ALA A 95 19.74 1.67 -1.15
CA ALA A 95 20.66 1.66 -2.29
C ALA A 95 20.38 0.40 -3.14
N VAL A 96 19.90 0.61 -4.37
CA VAL A 96 19.60 -0.47 -5.33
C VAL A 96 20.77 -0.73 -6.27
N PHE A 97 21.66 0.24 -6.41
CA PHE A 97 22.90 0.12 -7.17
C PHE A 97 23.97 1.09 -6.62
N SER A 98 25.24 0.74 -6.79
CA SER A 98 26.37 1.63 -6.52
C SER A 98 27.52 1.33 -7.50
N ASP A 99 28.21 2.37 -7.94
CA ASP A 99 29.35 2.22 -8.86
C ASP A 99 30.59 2.93 -8.31
N THR A 100 31.70 2.21 -8.22
CA THR A 100 32.99 2.73 -7.78
C THR A 100 33.99 2.83 -8.93
N THR A 101 33.55 2.53 -10.16
CA THR A 101 34.42 2.55 -11.35
C THR A 101 34.87 3.99 -11.66
N PRO A 102 36.15 4.27 -11.82
CA PRO A 102 36.64 5.60 -12.18
C PRO A 102 35.91 6.17 -13.40
N GLY A 103 35.48 7.44 -13.31
CA GLY A 103 34.69 8.11 -14.35
C GLY A 103 33.19 7.92 -14.31
N ARG A 104 32.69 7.06 -13.39
CA ARG A 104 31.26 6.92 -13.05
C ARG A 104 31.08 6.53 -11.58
N ASN A 105 31.73 7.27 -10.71
CA ASN A 105 31.79 7.01 -9.28
C ASN A 105 31.39 8.23 -8.44
N GLY A 106 30.66 9.16 -9.03
CA GLY A 106 30.16 10.34 -8.30
C GLY A 106 29.13 11.14 -9.09
N ASN A 107 28.44 12.01 -8.39
CA ASN A 107 27.44 12.92 -8.96
C ASN A 107 26.32 12.17 -9.70
N MET A 108 25.67 11.22 -9.03
CA MET A 108 24.47 10.61 -9.57
C MET A 108 23.33 11.63 -9.57
N TRP A 109 22.85 11.99 -10.78
CA TRP A 109 21.79 12.96 -11.01
C TRP A 109 20.68 12.39 -11.88
N ALA A 110 19.50 13.00 -11.79
CA ALA A 110 18.38 12.87 -12.70
C ALA A 110 18.11 11.42 -13.12
N PRO A 111 17.71 10.56 -12.19
CA PRO A 111 17.31 9.19 -12.51
C PRO A 111 15.97 9.17 -13.24
N GLU A 112 15.81 8.20 -14.14
CA GLU A 112 14.56 7.86 -14.81
C GLU A 112 14.31 6.37 -14.65
N LEU A 113 13.21 5.98 -13.99
CA LEU A 113 12.81 4.59 -13.76
C LEU A 113 11.68 4.20 -14.72
N LYS A 114 11.92 3.23 -15.61
CA LYS A 114 10.88 2.74 -16.53
C LYS A 114 10.90 1.23 -16.68
N ARG A 115 9.71 0.66 -16.85
CA ARG A 115 9.52 -0.77 -17.14
C ARG A 115 9.35 -0.95 -18.64
N LEU A 116 10.36 -1.51 -19.30
CA LEU A 116 10.40 -1.64 -20.76
C LEU A 116 10.67 -3.09 -21.19
N THR A 117 10.28 -3.41 -22.43
CA THR A 117 10.65 -4.67 -23.06
C THR A 117 11.96 -4.50 -23.83
N GLY A 118 12.98 -5.22 -23.43
CA GLY A 118 14.29 -5.24 -24.04
C GLY A 118 14.71 -6.65 -24.50
N PRO A 119 15.98 -6.83 -24.93
CA PRO A 119 16.49 -8.13 -25.35
C PRO A 119 16.36 -9.27 -24.33
N ASN A 120 16.31 -8.92 -23.02
CA ASN A 120 16.17 -9.87 -21.91
C ASN A 120 14.72 -10.03 -21.43
N GLY A 121 13.73 -9.63 -22.23
CA GLY A 121 12.32 -9.56 -21.88
C GLY A 121 11.97 -8.26 -21.16
N THR A 122 10.80 -8.23 -20.51
CA THR A 122 10.35 -7.06 -19.75
C THR A 122 11.12 -6.94 -18.45
N ARG A 123 11.77 -5.77 -18.24
CA ARG A 123 12.63 -5.47 -17.09
C ARG A 123 12.43 -4.03 -16.64
N TRP A 124 12.97 -3.69 -15.47
CA TRP A 124 13.10 -2.33 -15.00
C TRP A 124 14.45 -1.78 -15.44
N TYR A 125 14.39 -0.59 -15.99
CA TYR A 125 15.57 0.17 -16.41
C TYR A 125 15.65 1.44 -15.58
N LEU A 126 16.85 1.75 -15.10
CA LEU A 126 17.18 3.04 -14.53
C LEU A 126 18.21 3.69 -15.44
N MET A 127 17.82 4.78 -16.09
CA MET A 127 18.71 5.69 -16.77
C MET A 127 19.04 6.84 -15.81
N TYR A 128 20.29 7.19 -15.66
CA TYR A 128 20.73 8.25 -14.75
C TYR A 128 22.02 8.88 -15.26
N THR A 129 22.31 10.08 -14.81
CA THR A 129 23.57 10.77 -15.09
C THR A 129 24.60 10.39 -14.03
N MET A 130 25.83 10.10 -14.42
CA MET A 130 26.94 9.90 -13.49
C MET A 130 28.29 10.16 -14.19
N GLY A 131 29.23 10.76 -13.45
CA GLY A 131 30.57 11.06 -13.89
C GLY A 131 31.63 10.73 -12.84
N ALA A 132 32.79 11.40 -12.94
CA ALA A 132 33.84 11.27 -11.96
C ALA A 132 33.51 12.00 -10.67
N ALA A 133 33.88 11.42 -9.53
CA ALA A 133 33.74 12.09 -8.24
C ALA A 133 34.53 13.41 -8.22
N GLY A 134 33.91 14.47 -7.75
CA GLY A 134 34.52 15.80 -7.61
C GLY A 134 34.65 16.61 -8.91
N SER A 135 34.09 16.17 -10.04
CA SER A 135 34.04 16.92 -11.29
C SER A 135 32.67 16.82 -11.95
N PHE A 136 32.22 17.89 -12.59
CA PHE A 136 31.00 17.91 -13.41
C PHE A 136 31.29 17.87 -14.92
N ASP A 137 32.55 17.87 -15.34
CA ASP A 137 32.96 18.00 -16.75
C ASP A 137 32.74 16.73 -17.59
N LYS A 138 32.59 15.60 -16.94
CA LYS A 138 32.48 14.28 -17.57
C LYS A 138 31.20 13.55 -17.14
N GLN A 139 30.12 14.28 -17.12
CA GLN A 139 28.80 13.70 -16.83
C GLN A 139 28.23 13.02 -18.09
N HIS A 140 27.79 11.77 -17.93
CA HIS A 140 27.21 10.97 -19.01
C HIS A 140 26.03 10.16 -18.51
N LEU A 141 25.07 9.93 -19.37
CA LEU A 141 24.00 8.99 -19.13
C LEU A 141 24.54 7.57 -18.97
N GLN A 142 24.00 6.87 -18.00
CA GLN A 142 24.30 5.49 -17.66
C GLN A 142 22.98 4.71 -17.60
N VAL A 143 23.00 3.42 -17.90
CA VAL A 143 21.82 2.56 -17.79
C VAL A 143 22.14 1.31 -17.00
N ILE A 144 21.26 0.95 -16.08
CA ILE A 144 21.22 -0.32 -15.38
C ILE A 144 19.89 -1.04 -15.64
N GLU A 145 19.93 -2.37 -15.69
CA GLU A 145 18.79 -3.25 -15.94
C GLU A 145 18.57 -4.17 -14.74
N SER A 146 17.33 -4.34 -14.30
CA SER A 146 16.98 -5.31 -13.27
C SER A 146 17.13 -6.76 -13.76
N THR A 147 17.49 -7.68 -12.87
CA THR A 147 17.60 -9.10 -13.22
C THR A 147 16.24 -9.79 -13.33
N GLY A 148 15.19 -9.19 -12.76
CA GLY A 148 13.81 -9.69 -12.75
C GLY A 148 12.81 -8.54 -12.89
N ASP A 149 11.56 -8.79 -12.51
CA ASP A 149 10.46 -7.83 -12.57
C ASP A 149 10.21 -7.09 -11.23
N ASP A 150 11.24 -7.00 -10.37
CA ASP A 150 11.19 -6.20 -9.13
C ASP A 150 11.89 -4.85 -9.37
N PRO A 151 11.19 -3.70 -9.15
CA PRO A 151 11.81 -2.38 -9.23
C PRO A 151 12.98 -2.19 -8.25
N MET A 152 12.99 -2.90 -7.13
CA MET A 152 14.11 -2.86 -6.18
C MET A 152 15.36 -3.61 -6.65
N GLY A 153 15.32 -4.26 -7.81
CA GLY A 153 16.44 -4.98 -8.40
C GLY A 153 16.59 -6.43 -7.93
N PRO A 154 17.79 -7.00 -7.93
CA PRO A 154 19.11 -6.38 -8.19
C PRO A 154 19.30 -5.89 -9.63
N TYR A 155 20.20 -4.91 -9.80
CA TYR A 155 20.50 -4.28 -11.08
C TYR A 155 21.88 -4.64 -11.60
N THR A 156 22.01 -4.68 -12.94
CA THR A 156 23.27 -4.89 -13.66
C THR A 156 23.53 -3.72 -14.60
N TYR A 157 24.75 -3.21 -14.61
CA TYR A 157 25.17 -2.14 -15.51
C TYR A 157 25.16 -2.60 -16.98
N LYS A 158 24.58 -1.76 -17.87
CA LYS A 158 24.42 -2.06 -19.31
C LYS A 158 25.30 -1.20 -20.20
N GLY A 159 25.61 0.02 -19.81
CA GLY A 159 26.45 0.91 -20.62
C GLY A 159 25.96 2.35 -20.64
N ARG A 160 26.59 3.14 -21.51
CA ARG A 160 26.22 4.51 -21.85
C ARG A 160 25.30 4.48 -23.06
N PRO A 161 24.06 4.98 -22.97
CA PRO A 161 23.10 4.91 -24.09
C PRO A 161 23.52 5.84 -25.25
N ILE A 162 24.17 6.98 -24.97
CA ILE A 162 24.59 7.96 -25.97
C ILE A 162 26.04 7.69 -26.36
N PRO A 163 26.32 7.34 -27.63
CA PRO A 163 27.64 6.90 -28.08
C PRO A 163 28.59 8.09 -28.38
N THR A 164 28.78 8.99 -27.41
CA THR A 164 29.65 10.15 -27.50
C THR A 164 30.38 10.41 -26.19
N ASP A 165 31.57 11.00 -26.24
CA ASP A 165 32.27 11.49 -25.04
C ASP A 165 31.90 12.93 -24.67
N ALA A 166 31.02 13.55 -25.43
CA ALA A 166 30.45 14.85 -25.06
C ALA A 166 29.58 14.72 -23.82
N TRP A 167 29.58 15.74 -22.99
CA TRP A 167 28.74 15.86 -21.81
C TRP A 167 27.26 15.68 -22.17
N ASN A 168 26.53 14.83 -21.43
CA ASN A 168 25.12 14.58 -21.63
C ASN A 168 24.48 14.15 -20.31
N ILE A 169 23.26 14.69 -20.01
CA ILE A 169 22.53 14.49 -18.76
C ILE A 169 21.03 14.33 -19.02
N ASP A 170 20.26 13.99 -17.98
CA ASP A 170 18.79 14.07 -17.93
C ASP A 170 18.12 13.25 -19.03
N GLY A 171 18.43 11.95 -19.07
CA GLY A 171 17.88 11.06 -20.07
C GLY A 171 16.52 10.50 -19.71
N SER A 172 15.57 10.50 -20.67
CA SER A 172 14.27 9.85 -20.55
C SER A 172 13.94 8.98 -21.74
N TYR A 173 13.18 7.91 -21.50
CA TYR A 173 12.67 7.02 -22.54
C TYR A 173 11.35 7.53 -23.11
N VAL A 174 11.18 7.43 -24.44
CA VAL A 174 9.95 7.77 -25.14
C VAL A 174 9.56 6.61 -26.07
N GLU A 175 8.41 6.01 -25.85
CA GLU A 175 7.84 5.03 -26.77
C GLU A 175 6.81 5.70 -27.68
N MET A 176 7.04 5.69 -28.98
CA MET A 176 6.13 6.27 -29.97
C MET A 176 6.08 5.39 -31.22
N ASN A 177 4.86 5.17 -31.73
CA ASN A 177 4.65 4.43 -32.98
C ASN A 177 5.27 3.01 -33.02
N GLY A 178 5.44 2.37 -31.83
CA GLY A 178 6.10 1.08 -31.69
C GLY A 178 7.63 1.12 -31.73
N GLU A 179 8.21 2.30 -31.71
CA GLU A 179 9.66 2.51 -31.61
C GLU A 179 10.04 3.13 -30.26
N LEU A 180 11.25 2.84 -29.79
CA LEU A 180 11.82 3.42 -28.58
C LEU A 180 12.79 4.55 -28.95
N PHE A 181 12.67 5.66 -28.22
CA PHE A 181 13.55 6.83 -28.34
C PHE A 181 14.13 7.17 -26.98
N VAL A 182 15.24 7.89 -26.99
CA VAL A 182 15.80 8.58 -25.83
C VAL A 182 15.81 10.07 -26.08
N THR A 183 15.38 10.84 -25.08
CA THR A 183 15.55 12.29 -25.01
C THR A 183 16.55 12.62 -23.91
N TRP A 184 17.35 13.67 -24.06
CA TRP A 184 18.35 14.08 -23.06
C TRP A 184 18.75 15.55 -23.25
N SER A 185 19.55 16.07 -22.31
CA SER A 185 20.15 17.40 -22.39
C SER A 185 21.65 17.31 -22.67
N ALA A 186 22.13 18.16 -23.60
CA ALA A 186 23.55 18.29 -23.94
C ALA A 186 23.83 19.67 -24.54
N PHE A 187 25.11 20.04 -24.66
CA PHE A 187 25.52 21.23 -25.37
C PHE A 187 25.52 21.01 -26.90
N GLY A 188 24.80 21.88 -27.61
CA GLY A 188 24.84 21.92 -29.07
C GLY A 188 26.17 22.50 -29.59
N THR A 189 26.35 22.45 -30.91
CA THR A 189 27.54 23.08 -31.59
C THR A 189 27.53 24.62 -31.48
N ASP A 190 26.40 25.18 -31.12
CA ASP A 190 26.18 26.61 -30.81
C ASP A 190 26.52 26.99 -29.36
N GLY A 191 26.89 25.99 -28.53
CA GLY A 191 27.21 26.18 -27.11
C GLY A 191 25.99 26.31 -26.20
N LEU A 192 24.78 26.14 -26.72
CA LEU A 192 23.55 26.18 -25.92
C LEU A 192 23.23 24.80 -25.32
N GLN A 193 22.89 24.76 -24.03
CA GLN A 193 22.37 23.55 -23.41
C GLN A 193 20.95 23.30 -23.90
N SER A 194 20.78 22.27 -24.70
CA SER A 194 19.60 22.00 -25.51
C SER A 194 19.09 20.59 -25.29
N ASN A 195 17.79 20.35 -25.54
CA ASN A 195 17.23 18.99 -25.55
C ASN A 195 17.53 18.31 -26.89
N PHE A 196 17.87 17.05 -26.81
CA PHE A 196 18.16 16.16 -27.93
C PHE A 196 17.21 14.98 -27.96
N ILE A 197 17.17 14.29 -29.12
CA ILE A 197 16.43 13.04 -29.31
C ILE A 197 17.17 12.11 -30.28
N ALA A 198 17.08 10.80 -30.02
CA ALA A 198 17.57 9.76 -30.93
C ALA A 198 16.68 8.51 -30.85
N ARG A 199 16.69 7.65 -31.88
CA ARG A 199 16.11 6.31 -31.82
C ARG A 199 16.97 5.39 -30.96
N MET A 200 16.36 4.37 -30.40
CA MET A 200 17.06 3.33 -29.66
C MET A 200 16.83 1.95 -30.29
N SER A 201 17.85 1.12 -30.33
CA SER A 201 17.74 -0.29 -30.73
C SER A 201 17.36 -1.21 -29.56
N ASN A 202 17.64 -0.77 -28.34
CA ASN A 202 17.28 -1.40 -27.07
C ASN A 202 17.43 -0.37 -25.95
N PRO A 203 16.98 -0.62 -24.71
CA PRO A 203 16.94 0.40 -23.65
C PRO A 203 18.29 1.00 -23.22
N TRP A 204 19.41 0.55 -23.74
CA TRP A 204 20.74 1.10 -23.41
C TRP A 204 21.60 1.44 -24.64
N THR A 205 20.99 1.53 -25.86
CA THR A 205 21.75 1.81 -27.08
C THR A 205 20.97 2.74 -28.02
N ALA A 206 21.36 3.99 -28.08
CA ALA A 206 20.87 4.92 -29.08
C ALA A 206 21.51 4.64 -30.46
N VAL A 207 20.75 4.83 -31.53
CA VAL A 207 21.16 4.58 -32.91
C VAL A 207 20.75 5.73 -33.84
N GLY A 208 21.45 5.89 -34.93
CA GLY A 208 21.19 6.95 -35.91
C GLY A 208 21.70 8.34 -35.47
N PRO A 209 21.16 9.39 -36.07
CA PRO A 209 21.61 10.74 -35.76
C PRO A 209 21.13 11.19 -34.39
N LEU A 210 21.97 11.94 -33.67
CA LEU A 210 21.69 12.61 -32.40
C LEU A 210 21.19 14.03 -32.74
N ASN A 211 19.89 14.21 -32.76
CA ASN A 211 19.29 15.45 -33.25
C ASN A 211 18.94 16.40 -32.11
N VAL A 212 19.16 17.69 -32.31
CA VAL A 212 18.63 18.73 -31.42
C VAL A 212 17.12 18.80 -31.59
N LEU A 213 16.40 18.63 -30.49
CA LEU A 213 14.95 18.68 -30.42
C LEU A 213 14.45 20.10 -30.08
N SER A 214 15.06 20.76 -29.10
CA SER A 214 14.68 22.09 -28.64
C SER A 214 15.91 22.87 -28.18
N ARG A 215 15.98 24.17 -28.58
CA ARG A 215 17.00 25.13 -28.12
C ARG A 215 16.37 26.18 -27.22
N PRO A 216 17.07 26.67 -26.19
CA PRO A 216 16.61 27.75 -25.32
C PRO A 216 16.76 29.12 -26.02
N THR A 217 15.78 29.46 -26.85
CA THR A 217 15.81 30.69 -27.67
C THR A 217 14.76 31.72 -27.29
N ALA A 218 13.74 31.33 -26.56
CA ALA A 218 12.72 32.25 -26.07
C ALA A 218 13.16 32.95 -24.77
N ALA A 219 12.70 34.16 -24.53
CA ALA A 219 13.10 34.95 -23.37
C ALA A 219 12.84 34.24 -22.03
N TRP A 220 11.78 33.45 -21.94
CA TRP A 220 11.43 32.66 -20.75
C TRP A 220 12.33 31.41 -20.55
N GLU A 221 13.14 31.04 -21.53
CA GLU A 221 14.07 29.90 -21.46
C GLU A 221 15.51 30.32 -21.10
N THR A 222 15.76 31.63 -20.95
CA THR A 222 17.11 32.19 -20.85
C THR A 222 17.39 32.96 -19.56
N ILE A 223 16.49 32.84 -18.56
CA ILE A 223 16.64 33.55 -17.29
C ILE A 223 17.80 32.91 -16.50
N GLY A 224 18.78 33.72 -16.15
CA GLY A 224 20.03 33.28 -15.53
C GLY A 224 21.01 32.67 -16.53
N GLN A 225 20.62 31.65 -17.26
CA GLN A 225 21.38 31.02 -18.37
C GLN A 225 20.40 30.41 -19.39
N PRO A 226 20.79 30.32 -20.67
CA PRO A 226 19.98 29.68 -21.70
C PRO A 226 20.07 28.13 -21.58
N VAL A 227 19.03 27.53 -21.01
CA VAL A 227 18.99 26.09 -20.71
C VAL A 227 17.65 25.51 -21.12
N ASN A 228 17.68 24.37 -21.82
CA ASN A 228 16.59 23.39 -21.89
C ASN A 228 17.14 22.04 -21.41
N GLU A 229 16.52 21.47 -20.36
CA GLU A 229 16.96 20.21 -19.77
C GLU A 229 15.76 19.39 -19.24
N GLY A 230 16.00 18.20 -18.67
CA GLY A 230 14.98 17.33 -18.09
C GLY A 230 13.82 17.00 -19.04
N PRO A 231 14.04 16.56 -20.30
CA PRO A 231 12.96 16.30 -21.26
C PRO A 231 12.30 14.96 -21.00
N VAL A 232 11.06 14.93 -20.52
CA VAL A 232 10.29 13.72 -20.21
C VAL A 232 9.01 13.61 -21.04
N PRO A 233 8.55 12.41 -21.44
CA PRO A 233 7.34 12.23 -22.21
C PRO A 233 6.08 12.36 -21.33
N LEU A 234 5.05 12.97 -21.92
CA LEU A 234 3.69 12.92 -21.42
C LEU A 234 2.77 12.43 -22.54
N GLN A 235 2.04 11.37 -22.31
CA GLN A 235 1.19 10.74 -23.33
C GLN A 235 -0.25 10.58 -22.83
N LYS A 236 -1.20 10.92 -23.70
CA LYS A 236 -2.64 10.78 -23.42
C LYS A 236 -3.44 10.69 -24.70
N ASP A 237 -4.32 9.70 -24.80
CA ASP A 237 -5.29 9.54 -25.91
C ASP A 237 -4.65 9.66 -27.31
N GLY A 238 -3.48 9.00 -27.49
CA GLY A 238 -2.72 8.99 -28.74
C GLY A 238 -1.94 10.29 -29.05
N LYS A 239 -1.96 11.27 -28.15
CA LYS A 239 -1.15 12.49 -28.25
C LYS A 239 0.11 12.34 -27.41
N THR A 240 1.21 12.96 -27.85
CA THR A 240 2.49 12.96 -27.15
C THR A 240 3.02 14.37 -27.00
N TRP A 241 3.53 14.67 -25.82
CA TRP A 241 4.31 15.87 -25.49
C TRP A 241 5.64 15.43 -24.91
N ILE A 242 6.69 16.23 -25.14
CA ILE A 242 7.88 16.25 -24.31
C ILE A 242 7.77 17.47 -23.42
N VAL A 243 7.74 17.26 -22.12
CA VAL A 243 7.76 18.33 -21.11
C VAL A 243 9.21 18.49 -20.67
N PHE A 244 9.69 19.73 -20.64
CA PHE A 244 11.10 20.01 -20.36
C PHE A 244 11.23 21.23 -19.44
N SER A 245 12.36 21.30 -18.78
CA SER A 245 12.72 22.44 -17.92
C SER A 245 13.49 23.48 -18.70
N ALA A 246 13.23 24.73 -18.37
CA ALA A 246 13.82 25.89 -19.04
C ALA A 246 14.32 26.92 -18.04
N SER A 247 15.32 27.72 -18.44
CA SER A 247 16.09 28.65 -17.63
C SER A 247 17.07 27.95 -16.67
N TYR A 248 17.86 28.71 -15.94
CA TYR A 248 18.87 28.16 -15.03
C TYR A 248 18.25 27.72 -13.71
N CYS A 249 18.49 26.47 -13.28
CA CYS A 249 17.97 25.91 -12.04
C CYS A 249 18.40 26.69 -10.78
N GLY A 250 19.42 27.53 -10.86
CA GLY A 250 19.87 28.42 -9.79
C GLY A 250 18.98 29.65 -9.58
N THR A 251 17.94 29.83 -10.38
CA THR A 251 17.00 30.94 -10.27
C THR A 251 15.62 30.46 -9.79
N GLU A 252 14.84 31.37 -9.25
CA GLU A 252 13.44 31.07 -8.90
C GLU A 252 12.54 30.86 -10.13
N ASP A 253 13.04 31.19 -11.32
CA ASP A 253 12.35 31.15 -12.62
C ASP A 253 12.67 29.89 -13.44
N TYR A 254 13.24 28.86 -12.83
CA TYR A 254 13.27 27.53 -13.42
C TYR A 254 11.83 27.01 -13.57
N GLN A 255 11.44 26.54 -14.76
CA GLN A 255 10.04 26.35 -15.10
C GLN A 255 9.87 25.34 -16.24
N LEU A 256 8.65 24.81 -16.43
CA LEU A 256 8.37 23.81 -17.47
C LEU A 256 7.82 24.44 -18.74
N GLY A 257 8.28 23.93 -19.89
CA GLY A 257 7.71 24.10 -21.21
C GLY A 257 7.28 22.78 -21.82
N THR A 258 6.61 22.83 -22.98
CA THR A 258 6.19 21.65 -23.72
C THR A 258 6.57 21.70 -25.18
N LEU A 259 6.87 20.52 -25.74
CA LEU A 259 6.95 20.25 -27.18
C LEU A 259 5.82 19.28 -27.50
N ARG A 260 4.82 19.72 -28.27
CA ARG A 260 3.71 18.87 -28.71
C ARG A 260 4.05 18.20 -30.03
N TYR A 261 3.97 16.88 -30.11
CA TYR A 261 4.12 16.17 -31.36
C TYR A 261 2.97 16.47 -32.32
N THR A 262 3.31 16.81 -33.56
CA THR A 262 2.35 17.22 -34.60
C THR A 262 2.32 16.28 -35.80
N GLY A 263 3.13 15.21 -35.76
CA GLY A 263 3.27 14.23 -36.84
C GLY A 263 4.61 14.35 -37.55
N GLY A 264 4.91 13.35 -38.36
CA GLY A 264 6.20 13.26 -39.08
C GLY A 264 7.21 12.35 -38.38
N ASP A 265 8.50 12.54 -38.67
CA ASP A 265 9.57 11.77 -38.00
C ASP A 265 9.84 12.36 -36.60
N PRO A 266 9.67 11.59 -35.50
CA PRO A 266 9.85 12.10 -34.14
C PRO A 266 11.22 12.67 -33.83
N VAL A 267 12.29 12.26 -34.55
CA VAL A 267 13.64 12.78 -34.31
C VAL A 267 13.90 14.14 -34.98
N LEU A 268 12.94 14.68 -35.70
CA LEU A 268 13.06 16.01 -36.33
C LEU A 268 12.37 17.07 -35.46
N ALA A 269 13.05 18.17 -35.15
CA ALA A 269 12.48 19.30 -34.41
C ALA A 269 11.23 19.88 -35.07
N SER A 270 11.13 19.82 -36.41
CA SER A 270 9.95 20.26 -37.18
C SER A 270 8.69 19.43 -36.93
N SER A 271 8.80 18.26 -36.32
CA SER A 271 7.68 17.40 -35.92
C SER A 271 7.04 17.82 -34.60
N TRP A 272 7.57 18.87 -33.97
CA TRP A 272 7.16 19.30 -32.63
C TRP A 272 6.88 20.79 -32.58
N ASN A 273 5.81 21.17 -31.90
CA ASN A 273 5.48 22.55 -31.62
C ASN A 273 5.80 22.89 -30.16
N LYS A 274 6.70 23.87 -29.96
CA LYS A 274 7.05 24.40 -28.65
C LYS A 274 5.96 25.32 -28.11
N SER A 275 5.69 25.26 -26.80
CA SER A 275 4.82 26.23 -26.12
C SER A 275 5.37 27.66 -26.23
N ALA A 276 4.48 28.65 -26.38
CA ALA A 276 4.87 30.06 -26.50
C ALA A 276 5.44 30.65 -25.21
N GLY A 277 5.15 30.03 -24.08
CA GLY A 277 5.61 30.38 -22.73
C GLY A 277 5.65 29.17 -21.82
N PRO A 278 6.02 29.37 -20.55
CA PRO A 278 6.01 28.29 -19.57
C PRO A 278 4.59 27.79 -19.33
N VAL A 279 4.45 26.48 -19.11
CA VAL A 279 3.19 25.82 -18.77
C VAL A 279 3.06 25.55 -17.27
N PHE A 280 4.17 25.65 -16.53
CA PHE A 280 4.25 25.50 -15.09
C PHE A 280 5.43 26.31 -14.56
N SER A 281 5.16 27.22 -13.62
CA SER A 281 6.15 28.16 -13.10
C SER A 281 5.91 28.44 -11.62
N LYS A 282 6.80 29.21 -10.98
CA LYS A 282 6.70 29.57 -9.56
C LYS A 282 5.32 30.08 -9.16
N GLY A 283 4.87 29.72 -7.99
CA GLY A 283 3.58 30.12 -7.42
C GLY A 283 3.36 29.54 -6.03
N ASN A 284 2.47 30.13 -5.26
CA ASN A 284 2.05 29.66 -3.94
C ASN A 284 3.22 29.34 -2.96
N GLY A 285 4.32 30.12 -3.04
CA GLY A 285 5.51 29.92 -2.20
C GLY A 285 6.40 28.75 -2.63
N VAL A 286 6.22 28.25 -3.85
CA VAL A 286 7.10 27.27 -4.49
C VAL A 286 7.85 27.97 -5.62
N PHE A 287 9.17 27.85 -5.64
CA PHE A 287 10.09 28.53 -6.51
C PHE A 287 10.90 27.54 -7.35
N GLY A 288 11.20 27.89 -8.59
CA GLY A 288 11.96 27.04 -9.52
C GLY A 288 11.36 25.64 -9.69
N PRO A 289 10.02 25.51 -9.95
CA PRO A 289 9.42 24.18 -10.13
C PRO A 289 9.78 23.63 -11.50
N GLY A 290 10.44 22.47 -11.51
CA GLY A 290 10.88 21.84 -12.76
C GLY A 290 11.43 20.45 -12.57
N HIS A 291 12.16 19.98 -13.58
CA HIS A 291 12.73 18.64 -13.70
C HIS A 291 11.74 17.59 -13.20
N ASN A 292 10.69 17.41 -13.97
CA ASN A 292 9.53 16.62 -13.61
C ASN A 292 9.58 15.21 -14.20
N ASP A 293 8.74 14.33 -13.69
CA ASP A 293 8.33 13.06 -14.28
C ASP A 293 6.81 12.91 -14.17
N PHE A 294 6.25 11.92 -14.85
CA PHE A 294 4.83 11.64 -14.82
C PHE A 294 4.55 10.24 -14.36
N PHE A 295 3.53 10.09 -13.55
CA PHE A 295 2.99 8.79 -13.19
C PHE A 295 1.47 8.75 -13.33
N THR A 296 0.95 7.57 -13.50
CA THR A 296 -0.48 7.32 -13.56
C THR A 296 -0.98 6.90 -12.19
N SER A 297 -2.17 7.39 -11.80
CA SER A 297 -2.83 6.95 -10.56
C SER A 297 -2.99 5.41 -10.53
N PRO A 298 -3.03 4.80 -9.33
CA PRO A 298 -3.16 3.35 -9.18
C PRO A 298 -4.30 2.69 -9.97
N ASP A 299 -5.39 3.40 -10.22
CA ASP A 299 -6.53 2.93 -11.02
C ASP A 299 -6.44 3.28 -12.51
N GLY A 300 -5.36 3.94 -12.95
CA GLY A 300 -5.12 4.29 -14.35
C GLY A 300 -5.92 5.49 -14.87
N THR A 301 -6.71 6.18 -14.02
CA THR A 301 -7.65 7.22 -14.49
C THR A 301 -7.08 8.63 -14.48
N GLN A 302 -6.03 8.90 -13.69
CA GLN A 302 -5.45 10.22 -13.53
C GLN A 302 -3.98 10.23 -13.92
N THR A 303 -3.53 11.37 -14.44
CA THR A 303 -2.11 11.68 -14.68
C THR A 303 -1.61 12.64 -13.62
N TRP A 304 -0.43 12.38 -13.09
CA TRP A 304 0.19 13.17 -12.04
C TRP A 304 1.56 13.69 -12.48
N ASN A 305 1.86 14.93 -12.14
CA ASN A 305 3.16 15.57 -12.31
C ASN A 305 3.94 15.42 -11.00
N LEU A 306 5.05 14.70 -11.03
CA LEU A 306 6.07 14.70 -9.98
C LEU A 306 7.16 15.69 -10.42
N TYR A 307 7.55 16.61 -9.55
CA TYR A 307 8.52 17.67 -9.88
C TYR A 307 9.31 18.08 -8.65
N HIS A 308 10.47 18.69 -8.83
CA HIS A 308 11.10 19.35 -7.70
C HIS A 308 10.72 20.84 -7.64
N GLY A 309 10.85 21.42 -6.44
CA GLY A 309 10.70 22.84 -6.23
C GLY A 309 11.32 23.28 -4.91
N ASN A 310 11.74 24.54 -4.84
CA ASN A 310 12.28 25.15 -3.63
C ASN A 310 11.17 25.82 -2.82
N SER A 311 11.27 25.77 -1.48
CA SER A 311 10.38 26.51 -0.58
C SER A 311 10.86 27.97 -0.34
N ARG A 312 11.96 28.37 -0.98
CA ARG A 312 12.55 29.71 -0.90
C ARG A 312 13.05 30.15 -2.27
N ALA A 313 12.94 31.44 -2.59
CA ALA A 313 13.37 31.99 -3.87
C ALA A 313 14.87 31.84 -4.14
N ASP A 314 15.70 31.81 -3.08
CA ASP A 314 17.15 31.67 -3.12
C ASP A 314 17.64 30.21 -2.98
N GLY A 315 16.76 29.23 -3.17
CA GLY A 315 17.07 27.80 -2.96
C GLY A 315 18.12 27.24 -3.92
N GLY A 316 18.12 27.67 -5.18
CA GLY A 316 19.09 27.28 -6.20
C GLY A 316 19.03 25.81 -6.63
N CYS A 317 20.13 25.33 -7.29
CA CYS A 317 20.23 23.97 -7.86
C CYS A 317 20.67 22.88 -6.86
N ALA A 318 20.82 23.19 -5.57
CA ALA A 318 21.41 22.26 -4.61
C ALA A 318 20.36 21.33 -3.93
N ARG A 319 20.71 20.79 -2.77
CA ARG A 319 19.91 19.83 -1.99
C ARG A 319 18.64 20.40 -1.37
N GLN A 320 18.39 21.69 -1.51
CA GLN A 320 17.15 22.33 -1.02
C GLN A 320 15.93 22.06 -1.90
N ARG A 321 16.12 21.50 -3.10
CA ARG A 321 15.04 21.10 -3.99
C ARG A 321 14.31 19.90 -3.39
N SER A 322 13.01 20.02 -3.22
CA SER A 322 12.17 18.97 -2.66
C SER A 322 11.25 18.36 -3.71
N ALA A 323 11.07 17.03 -3.69
CA ALA A 323 10.14 16.35 -4.58
C ALA A 323 8.70 16.60 -4.16
N ARG A 324 7.83 16.92 -5.11
CA ARG A 324 6.44 17.33 -4.96
C ARG A 324 5.58 16.68 -6.03
N ALA A 325 4.31 16.45 -5.74
CA ALA A 325 3.38 15.91 -6.72
C ALA A 325 2.07 16.71 -6.76
N GLN A 326 1.47 16.80 -7.96
CA GLN A 326 0.11 17.29 -8.15
C GLN A 326 -0.52 16.70 -9.41
N GLN A 327 -1.85 16.67 -9.46
CA GLN A 327 -2.57 16.14 -10.60
C GLN A 327 -2.44 17.07 -11.82
N VAL A 328 -2.25 16.47 -13.01
CA VAL A 328 -2.40 17.14 -14.30
C VAL A 328 -3.85 16.96 -14.76
N THR A 329 -4.51 18.05 -15.12
CA THR A 329 -5.84 18.03 -15.72
C THR A 329 -5.76 18.25 -17.23
N TRP A 330 -6.87 18.09 -17.93
CA TRP A 330 -6.90 18.16 -19.40
C TRP A 330 -7.97 19.16 -19.83
N ASN A 331 -7.64 20.05 -20.76
CA ASN A 331 -8.62 20.97 -21.31
C ASN A 331 -9.54 20.29 -22.33
N THR A 332 -10.51 21.02 -22.87
CA THR A 332 -11.47 20.49 -23.85
C THR A 332 -10.83 20.02 -25.16
N ASN A 333 -9.62 20.51 -25.49
CA ASN A 333 -8.84 20.07 -26.64
C ASN A 333 -7.98 18.85 -26.33
N GLY A 334 -7.99 18.38 -25.08
CA GLY A 334 -7.15 17.30 -24.60
C GLY A 334 -5.67 17.69 -24.46
N ASP A 335 -5.36 18.98 -24.22
CA ASP A 335 -4.01 19.41 -23.90
C ASP A 335 -3.82 19.46 -22.37
N PRO A 336 -2.59 19.20 -21.86
CA PRO A 336 -2.33 19.16 -20.43
C PRO A 336 -2.43 20.55 -19.78
N VAL A 337 -3.02 20.58 -18.58
CA VAL A 337 -3.12 21.77 -17.72
C VAL A 337 -2.45 21.47 -16.39
N PHE A 338 -1.32 22.08 -16.16
CA PHE A 338 -0.48 21.84 -14.96
C PHE A 338 -0.95 22.66 -13.74
N GLY A 339 -1.64 23.78 -13.96
CA GLY A 339 -2.03 24.70 -12.90
C GLY A 339 -0.84 25.47 -12.32
N GLN A 340 -0.92 25.80 -11.04
CA GLN A 340 0.19 26.37 -10.26
C GLN A 340 0.67 25.34 -9.22
N PRO A 341 1.93 25.40 -8.78
CA PRO A 341 2.42 24.53 -7.71
C PRO A 341 1.53 24.64 -6.46
N VAL A 342 1.22 23.51 -5.86
CA VAL A 342 0.46 23.50 -4.61
C VAL A 342 1.39 23.91 -3.46
N ALA A 343 0.91 24.82 -2.61
CA ALA A 343 1.67 25.34 -1.46
C ALA A 343 2.16 24.20 -0.54
N THR A 344 3.34 24.40 0.07
CA THR A 344 3.89 23.47 1.07
C THR A 344 2.90 23.26 2.21
N GLY A 345 2.65 21.99 2.58
CA GLY A 345 1.75 21.61 3.66
C GLY A 345 0.25 21.71 3.34
N ALA A 346 -0.13 22.22 2.17
CA ALA A 346 -1.53 22.22 1.78
C ALA A 346 -2.01 20.79 1.45
N PRO A 347 -3.22 20.40 1.90
CA PRO A 347 -3.74 19.07 1.61
C PRO A 347 -4.08 18.90 0.14
N ILE A 348 -3.65 17.82 -0.46
CA ILE A 348 -3.90 17.41 -1.84
C ILE A 348 -4.63 16.08 -1.80
N ALA A 349 -5.73 15.92 -2.54
CA ALA A 349 -6.40 14.63 -2.65
C ALA A 349 -5.43 13.57 -3.17
N VAL A 350 -5.43 12.39 -2.56
CA VAL A 350 -4.57 11.27 -3.01
C VAL A 350 -4.93 10.84 -4.43
N PRO A 351 -3.96 10.30 -5.21
CA PRO A 351 -4.24 9.73 -6.52
C PRO A 351 -5.39 8.71 -6.48
N SER A 352 -6.25 8.73 -7.48
CA SER A 352 -7.37 7.80 -7.57
C SER A 352 -6.87 6.34 -7.51
N GLY A 353 -7.50 5.52 -6.66
CA GLY A 353 -7.05 4.15 -6.39
C GLY A 353 -5.85 4.05 -5.43
N GLU A 354 -5.23 5.16 -4.99
CA GLU A 354 -4.27 5.16 -3.90
C GLU A 354 -4.97 4.87 -2.56
N ARG A 355 -5.16 3.63 -2.34
CA ARG A 355 -5.47 3.10 -1.02
C ARG A 355 -4.36 2.10 -0.76
N GLY A 356 -3.31 2.54 -0.10
CA GLY A 356 -2.11 1.74 0.11
C GLY A 356 -2.43 0.30 0.47
N PRO A 357 -1.48 -0.64 0.36
CA PRO A 357 -1.71 -1.98 0.85
C PRO A 357 -2.23 -1.84 2.26
N ILE A 358 -3.36 -2.46 2.52
CA ILE A 358 -3.94 -2.49 3.85
C ILE A 358 -2.89 -3.18 4.73
N THR A 359 -2.01 -2.38 5.33
CA THR A 359 -1.11 -2.86 6.36
C THR A 359 -1.96 -3.31 7.54
N THR A 360 -1.42 -4.16 8.40
CA THR A 360 -2.08 -4.87 9.50
C THR A 360 -2.86 -4.02 10.53
N THR A 361 -3.05 -2.73 10.29
CA THR A 361 -3.87 -1.79 11.08
C THR A 361 -5.20 -1.41 10.43
N VAL A 362 -5.62 -2.16 9.41
CA VAL A 362 -6.99 -2.06 8.90
C VAL A 362 -7.93 -2.35 10.06
N GLN A 363 -8.84 -1.42 10.35
CA GLN A 363 -9.93 -1.73 11.26
C GLN A 363 -10.62 -2.98 10.73
N GLY A 364 -10.66 -4.03 11.54
CA GLY A 364 -11.43 -5.23 11.25
C GLY A 364 -12.86 -4.85 10.89
N ALA A 365 -13.51 -5.66 10.08
CA ALA A 365 -14.92 -5.45 9.80
C ALA A 365 -15.71 -5.35 11.11
N ALA A 366 -16.74 -4.53 11.12
CA ALA A 366 -17.77 -4.68 12.15
C ALA A 366 -18.68 -5.85 11.77
N TYR A 367 -19.11 -6.59 12.75
CA TYR A 367 -19.97 -7.76 12.61
C TYR A 367 -21.25 -7.56 13.40
N GLU A 368 -22.33 -8.05 12.86
CA GLU A 368 -23.51 -8.43 13.65
C GLU A 368 -23.35 -9.86 14.12
N VAL A 369 -23.63 -10.08 15.40
CA VAL A 369 -23.64 -11.39 16.05
C VAL A 369 -25.09 -11.81 16.20
N VAL A 370 -25.57 -12.73 15.34
CA VAL A 370 -26.99 -13.04 15.17
C VAL A 370 -27.32 -14.34 15.86
N ASN A 371 -28.30 -14.31 16.77
CA ASN A 371 -28.76 -15.50 17.48
C ASN A 371 -29.49 -16.48 16.56
N ARG A 372 -29.17 -17.78 16.65
CA ARG A 372 -29.78 -18.83 15.82
C ARG A 372 -31.27 -19.02 16.06
N ASN A 373 -31.69 -18.89 17.30
CA ASN A 373 -33.09 -19.16 17.71
C ASN A 373 -34.03 -18.04 17.29
N SER A 374 -33.63 -16.78 17.49
CA SER A 374 -34.49 -15.62 17.29
C SER A 374 -34.23 -14.88 15.96
N GLY A 375 -33.04 -15.02 15.37
CA GLY A 375 -32.61 -14.19 14.25
C GLY A 375 -32.30 -12.74 14.63
N LEU A 376 -32.30 -12.39 15.92
CA LEU A 376 -31.99 -11.07 16.44
C LEU A 376 -30.49 -10.93 16.73
N CYS A 377 -30.00 -9.71 16.76
CA CYS A 377 -28.61 -9.36 16.96
C CYS A 377 -28.26 -9.10 18.42
N LEU A 378 -27.07 -9.47 18.84
CA LEU A 378 -26.42 -9.02 20.07
C LEU A 378 -26.31 -7.50 20.06
N THR A 379 -26.94 -6.81 21.00
CA THR A 379 -27.13 -5.37 20.96
C THR A 379 -26.96 -4.76 22.36
N VAL A 380 -26.34 -3.59 22.44
CA VAL A 380 -26.34 -2.79 23.68
C VAL A 380 -27.68 -2.08 23.83
N ALA A 381 -28.37 -2.34 24.93
CA ALA A 381 -29.67 -1.77 25.21
C ALA A 381 -29.64 -0.23 25.19
N GLY A 382 -30.65 0.36 24.52
CA GLY A 382 -30.78 1.80 24.41
C GLY A 382 -29.58 2.51 23.74
N ALA A 383 -28.75 1.80 23.01
CA ALA A 383 -27.49 2.30 22.46
C ALA A 383 -26.63 3.03 23.52
N SER A 384 -26.62 2.55 24.76
CA SER A 384 -25.83 3.08 25.87
C SER A 384 -24.34 3.15 25.49
N THR A 385 -23.66 4.20 25.92
CA THR A 385 -22.17 4.33 25.82
C THR A 385 -21.48 4.24 27.19
N ALA A 386 -22.27 3.99 28.26
CA ALA A 386 -21.75 3.89 29.62
C ALA A 386 -21.18 2.49 29.94
N ASP A 387 -20.30 2.41 30.93
CA ASP A 387 -19.95 1.14 31.58
C ASP A 387 -21.16 0.56 32.27
N GLY A 388 -21.34 -0.75 32.22
CA GLY A 388 -22.51 -1.47 32.72
C GLY A 388 -23.72 -1.41 31.79
N GLY A 389 -23.59 -0.85 30.59
CA GLY A 389 -24.65 -0.92 29.59
C GLY A 389 -25.02 -2.37 29.30
N ASP A 390 -26.31 -2.69 29.50
CA ASP A 390 -26.88 -4.03 29.37
C ASP A 390 -26.78 -4.54 27.94
N VAL A 391 -26.51 -5.83 27.74
CA VAL A 391 -26.45 -6.48 26.43
C VAL A 391 -27.67 -7.39 26.28
N VAL A 392 -28.46 -7.09 25.27
CA VAL A 392 -29.72 -7.77 24.96
C VAL A 392 -29.71 -8.28 23.52
N GLN A 393 -30.69 -9.09 23.14
CA GLN A 393 -30.95 -9.28 21.71
C GLN A 393 -31.89 -8.20 21.18
N GLY A 394 -31.60 -7.71 19.97
CA GLY A 394 -32.40 -6.65 19.35
C GLY A 394 -32.39 -6.73 17.83
N ALA A 395 -33.08 -5.81 17.16
CA ALA A 395 -33.09 -5.74 15.72
C ALA A 395 -31.63 -5.50 15.19
N CYS A 396 -31.27 -6.20 14.15
CA CYS A 396 -30.03 -5.96 13.43
C CYS A 396 -30.11 -4.61 12.69
N ALA A 397 -29.13 -3.75 12.86
CA ALA A 397 -29.18 -2.36 12.39
C ALA A 397 -28.14 -2.10 11.35
N ASP A 398 -27.98 -2.82 10.34
CA ASP A 398 -27.05 -2.71 9.17
C ASP A 398 -26.05 -1.52 9.17
N GLY A 399 -25.88 -0.85 10.29
CA GLY A 399 -25.04 0.34 10.50
C GLY A 399 -23.69 0.00 11.12
N VAL A 400 -22.61 0.45 10.51
CA VAL A 400 -21.23 0.19 10.97
C VAL A 400 -20.90 0.79 12.36
N LYS A 401 -21.70 1.73 12.85
CA LYS A 401 -21.60 2.33 14.19
C LYS A 401 -22.96 2.25 14.88
N SER A 402 -23.43 1.05 15.15
CA SER A 402 -24.69 0.82 15.85
C SER A 402 -24.46 0.04 17.15
N GLY A 403 -25.44 0.04 18.04
CA GLY A 403 -25.40 -0.77 19.26
C GLY A 403 -25.31 -2.27 18.97
N SER A 404 -25.70 -2.74 17.78
CA SER A 404 -25.64 -4.14 17.35
C SER A 404 -24.38 -4.51 16.58
N SER A 405 -23.46 -3.56 16.34
CA SER A 405 -22.24 -3.79 15.58
C SER A 405 -21.04 -3.95 16.50
N TRP A 406 -20.25 -5.00 16.28
CA TRP A 406 -19.10 -5.38 17.09
C TRP A 406 -17.88 -5.63 16.24
N THR A 407 -16.70 -5.13 16.62
CA THR A 407 -15.45 -5.64 16.07
C THR A 407 -15.00 -6.84 16.89
N MET A 408 -14.29 -7.75 16.24
CA MET A 408 -13.75 -8.97 16.85
C MET A 408 -12.22 -8.85 16.84
N ASP A 409 -11.65 -8.39 17.95
CA ASP A 409 -10.22 -8.18 18.07
C ASP A 409 -9.57 -9.40 18.75
N PRO A 410 -8.62 -10.10 18.11
CA PRO A 410 -7.97 -11.26 18.70
C PRO A 410 -7.11 -10.85 19.90
N THR A 411 -7.09 -11.71 20.93
CA THR A 411 -6.19 -11.60 22.08
C THR A 411 -4.98 -12.53 21.91
N ALA A 412 -3.97 -12.38 22.75
CA ALA A 412 -2.71 -13.12 22.64
C ALA A 412 -2.88 -14.65 22.67
N ASP A 413 -3.95 -15.14 23.31
CA ASP A 413 -4.20 -16.57 23.49
C ASP A 413 -5.25 -17.13 22.50
N GLY A 414 -5.57 -16.37 21.44
CA GLY A 414 -6.48 -16.81 20.38
C GLY A 414 -7.96 -16.68 20.70
N ALA A 415 -8.32 -16.12 21.86
CA ALA A 415 -9.69 -15.64 22.12
C ALA A 415 -9.89 -14.25 21.49
N TYR A 416 -11.09 -13.70 21.66
CA TYR A 416 -11.46 -12.41 21.11
C TYR A 416 -12.07 -11.51 22.18
N ARG A 417 -11.79 -10.22 22.09
CA ARG A 417 -12.64 -9.20 22.67
C ARG A 417 -13.63 -8.73 21.62
N PHE A 418 -14.90 -8.69 21.97
CA PHE A 418 -15.95 -8.13 21.14
C PHE A 418 -16.11 -6.67 21.52
N VAL A 419 -15.74 -5.75 20.65
CA VAL A 419 -15.78 -4.30 20.92
C VAL A 419 -17.00 -3.71 20.22
N ASN A 420 -17.91 -3.10 20.98
CA ASN A 420 -19.07 -2.42 20.41
C ASN A 420 -18.63 -1.20 19.59
N ALA A 421 -19.03 -1.15 18.32
CA ALA A 421 -18.56 -0.14 17.38
C ALA A 421 -19.11 1.28 17.64
N ALA A 422 -20.18 1.40 18.43
CA ALA A 422 -20.77 2.70 18.82
C ALA A 422 -20.12 3.25 20.09
N SER A 423 -19.89 2.41 21.11
CA SER A 423 -19.40 2.83 22.42
C SER A 423 -17.90 2.67 22.63
N ASN A 424 -17.22 1.86 21.78
CA ASN A 424 -15.84 1.43 21.95
C ASN A 424 -15.58 0.66 23.27
N LYS A 425 -16.64 0.04 23.84
CA LYS A 425 -16.58 -0.80 25.04
C LYS A 425 -16.64 -2.27 24.64
N VAL A 426 -16.13 -3.14 25.52
CA VAL A 426 -16.07 -4.59 25.24
C VAL A 426 -17.19 -5.35 25.91
N LEU A 427 -17.56 -6.49 25.32
CA LEU A 427 -18.47 -7.46 25.92
C LEU A 427 -17.83 -8.02 27.20
N ASP A 428 -18.51 -7.87 28.33
CA ASP A 428 -18.03 -8.16 29.68
C ASP A 428 -18.99 -9.11 30.41
N SER A 429 -18.44 -10.10 31.11
CA SER A 429 -19.19 -10.88 32.09
C SER A 429 -19.28 -10.10 33.40
N ALA A 430 -20.48 -9.69 33.79
CA ALA A 430 -20.71 -8.80 34.91
C ALA A 430 -20.03 -9.28 36.19
N GLY A 431 -19.16 -8.43 36.76
CA GLY A 431 -18.43 -8.73 37.98
C GLY A 431 -17.52 -9.95 37.88
N CYS A 432 -17.14 -10.41 36.67
CA CYS A 432 -16.41 -11.65 36.48
C CYS A 432 -17.09 -12.87 37.08
N GLY A 433 -18.42 -12.85 37.16
CA GLY A 433 -19.20 -13.92 37.79
C GLY A 433 -19.09 -15.25 37.07
N SER A 434 -19.11 -16.36 37.81
CA SER A 434 -19.05 -17.71 37.26
C SER A 434 -20.37 -18.49 37.40
N ALA A 435 -21.42 -17.87 37.92
CA ALA A 435 -22.74 -18.50 38.05
C ALA A 435 -23.48 -18.57 36.71
N ASP A 436 -24.35 -19.58 36.54
CA ASP A 436 -25.34 -19.55 35.47
C ASP A 436 -26.27 -18.36 35.69
N GLY A 437 -26.54 -17.59 34.62
CA GLY A 437 -27.31 -16.38 34.66
C GLY A 437 -26.51 -15.11 34.96
N THR A 438 -25.20 -15.19 35.08
CA THR A 438 -24.38 -13.98 35.15
C THR A 438 -24.58 -13.15 33.87
N ASP A 439 -24.96 -11.91 34.07
CA ASP A 439 -25.32 -10.97 33.03
C ASP A 439 -24.16 -10.64 32.08
N ALA A 440 -24.43 -10.49 30.79
CA ALA A 440 -23.51 -9.95 29.80
C ALA A 440 -23.81 -8.45 29.61
N ARG A 441 -22.77 -7.64 29.75
CA ARG A 441 -22.86 -6.18 29.63
C ARG A 441 -21.71 -5.63 28.81
N GLN A 442 -21.68 -4.35 28.50
CA GLN A 442 -20.50 -3.68 28.01
C GLN A 442 -19.74 -2.99 29.14
N TRP A 443 -18.40 -2.98 29.02
CA TRP A 443 -17.52 -2.30 29.98
C TRP A 443 -16.25 -1.81 29.31
N ALA A 444 -15.53 -0.86 29.92
CA ALA A 444 -14.19 -0.47 29.50
C ALA A 444 -13.26 -1.70 29.52
N TRP A 445 -12.31 -1.76 28.57
CA TRP A 445 -11.36 -2.87 28.51
C TRP A 445 -10.42 -2.90 29.72
N LEU A 446 -10.44 -3.97 30.48
CA LEU A 446 -9.66 -4.20 31.70
C LEU A 446 -8.54 -5.24 31.52
N ALA A 447 -8.34 -5.73 30.31
CA ALA A 447 -7.34 -6.74 29.96
C ALA A 447 -7.42 -8.03 30.82
N ASN A 448 -8.64 -8.50 31.09
CA ASN A 448 -8.87 -9.72 31.85
C ASN A 448 -9.72 -10.75 31.09
N SER A 449 -9.64 -12.02 31.52
CA SER A 449 -10.31 -13.12 30.84
C SER A 449 -11.84 -13.07 30.88
N CYS A 450 -12.45 -12.23 31.74
CA CYS A 450 -13.91 -12.06 31.80
C CYS A 450 -14.46 -11.27 30.61
N GLN A 451 -13.58 -10.58 29.91
CA GLN A 451 -13.85 -9.80 28.71
C GLN A 451 -13.32 -10.48 27.43
N GLU A 452 -12.85 -11.71 27.56
CA GLU A 452 -12.33 -12.53 26.46
C GLU A 452 -13.29 -13.70 26.17
N TRP A 453 -13.59 -13.86 24.89
CA TRP A 453 -14.59 -14.81 24.43
C TRP A 453 -14.05 -15.65 23.28
N GLN A 454 -14.28 -16.96 23.33
CA GLN A 454 -13.83 -17.92 22.34
C GLN A 454 -14.99 -18.33 21.43
N PRO A 455 -15.07 -17.85 20.18
CA PRO A 455 -15.99 -18.40 19.21
C PRO A 455 -15.52 -19.77 18.72
N SER A 456 -16.42 -20.74 18.69
CA SER A 456 -16.12 -22.12 18.26
C SER A 456 -17.25 -22.64 17.35
N PRO A 457 -16.94 -23.22 16.16
CA PRO A 457 -17.96 -23.80 15.28
C PRO A 457 -18.77 -24.91 15.96
N THR A 458 -20.08 -24.91 15.71
CA THR A 458 -20.99 -25.95 16.23
C THR A 458 -20.96 -27.24 15.42
N GLY A 459 -20.32 -27.23 14.23
CA GLY A 459 -20.29 -28.36 13.32
C GLY A 459 -21.49 -28.42 12.37
N ASP A 460 -22.58 -27.76 12.67
CA ASP A 460 -23.77 -27.66 11.82
C ASP A 460 -23.99 -26.21 11.34
N GLY A 461 -24.19 -26.02 10.04
CA GLY A 461 -24.41 -24.69 9.45
C GLY A 461 -23.24 -23.73 9.66
N GLY A 462 -23.51 -22.42 9.68
CA GLY A 462 -22.56 -21.34 9.91
C GLY A 462 -22.60 -20.78 11.34
N TYR A 463 -22.97 -21.60 12.31
CA TYR A 463 -23.16 -21.18 13.70
C TYR A 463 -21.94 -21.45 14.56
N LEU A 464 -21.80 -20.63 15.60
CA LEU A 464 -20.72 -20.65 16.58
C LEU A 464 -21.33 -20.68 17.98
N THR A 465 -20.69 -21.34 18.92
CA THR A 465 -20.81 -21.02 20.35
C THR A 465 -19.79 -19.94 20.69
N ILE A 466 -20.11 -19.05 21.61
CA ILE A 466 -19.22 -17.98 22.09
C ILE A 466 -19.01 -18.22 23.59
N THR A 467 -17.83 -18.69 23.96
CA THR A 467 -17.50 -19.17 25.31
C THR A 467 -16.70 -18.11 26.07
N ASN A 468 -17.13 -17.74 27.28
CA ASN A 468 -16.35 -16.87 28.15
C ASN A 468 -15.09 -17.60 28.64
N ARG A 469 -13.94 -16.95 28.49
CA ARG A 469 -12.65 -17.57 28.79
C ARG A 469 -12.38 -17.75 30.29
N ALA A 470 -12.93 -16.90 31.14
CA ALA A 470 -12.71 -16.98 32.58
C ALA A 470 -13.37 -18.21 33.22
N ASN A 471 -14.51 -18.67 32.70
CA ASN A 471 -15.34 -19.66 33.37
C ASN A 471 -15.92 -20.76 32.45
N GLY A 472 -15.67 -20.70 31.13
CA GLY A 472 -16.11 -21.73 30.17
C GLY A 472 -17.60 -21.71 29.87
N LYS A 473 -18.36 -20.71 30.31
CA LYS A 473 -19.81 -20.59 30.01
C LYS A 473 -20.05 -19.96 28.66
N LEU A 474 -21.18 -20.35 28.06
CA LEU A 474 -21.61 -19.85 26.74
C LEU A 474 -22.45 -18.57 26.86
N LEU A 475 -22.33 -17.72 25.87
CA LEU A 475 -23.23 -16.61 25.65
C LEU A 475 -24.61 -17.16 25.32
N ASP A 476 -25.63 -16.78 26.08
CA ASP A 476 -26.96 -17.40 26.13
C ASP A 476 -28.07 -16.34 26.11
N VAL A 477 -29.08 -16.53 25.28
CA VAL A 477 -30.31 -15.72 25.39
C VAL A 477 -31.18 -16.28 26.48
N ALA A 478 -31.46 -15.47 27.49
CA ALA A 478 -32.23 -15.87 28.67
C ALA A 478 -33.59 -16.51 28.29
N ASN A 479 -33.84 -17.71 28.87
CA ASN A 479 -35.06 -18.49 28.64
C ASN A 479 -35.36 -18.83 27.18
N CYS A 480 -34.34 -18.82 26.29
CA CYS A 480 -34.54 -18.99 24.86
C CYS A 480 -35.59 -18.03 24.26
N ALA A 481 -35.73 -16.83 24.79
CA ALA A 481 -36.69 -15.85 24.32
C ALA A 481 -36.41 -15.45 22.87
N THR A 482 -37.48 -15.11 22.13
CA THR A 482 -37.39 -14.64 20.74
C THR A 482 -37.80 -13.17 20.60
N ALA A 483 -38.17 -12.52 21.69
CA ALA A 483 -38.55 -11.11 21.68
C ALA A 483 -37.31 -10.18 21.68
N SER A 484 -37.43 -9.05 20.99
CA SER A 484 -36.45 -7.96 21.10
C SER A 484 -36.44 -7.41 22.55
N GLY A 485 -35.24 -7.12 23.07
CA GLY A 485 -35.01 -6.70 24.44
C GLY A 485 -34.80 -7.85 25.42
N ALA A 486 -34.87 -9.11 24.98
CA ALA A 486 -34.54 -10.23 25.86
C ALA A 486 -33.08 -10.20 26.26
N ASP A 487 -32.85 -10.44 27.55
CA ASP A 487 -31.54 -10.43 28.21
C ASP A 487 -30.56 -11.46 27.61
N VAL A 488 -29.30 -11.07 27.49
CA VAL A 488 -28.18 -11.94 27.11
C VAL A 488 -27.26 -12.10 28.31
N ARG A 489 -27.00 -13.33 28.65
CA ARG A 489 -26.22 -13.72 29.82
C ARG A 489 -25.24 -14.83 29.50
N GLN A 490 -24.48 -15.28 30.46
CA GLN A 490 -23.69 -16.51 30.32
C GLN A 490 -24.39 -17.69 31.02
N TRP A 491 -24.29 -18.86 30.41
CA TRP A 491 -24.91 -20.10 30.96
C TRP A 491 -24.05 -21.31 30.59
N ARG A 492 -24.15 -22.39 31.41
CA ARG A 492 -23.52 -23.67 31.01
C ARG A 492 -24.02 -24.13 29.64
N SER A 493 -23.28 -24.95 28.95
CA SER A 493 -23.68 -25.49 27.64
C SER A 493 -24.96 -26.33 27.78
N LEU A 494 -25.96 -26.01 26.99
CA LEU A 494 -27.20 -26.74 26.84
C LEU A 494 -27.38 -27.38 25.48
N GLY A 495 -26.47 -27.12 24.53
CA GLY A 495 -26.52 -27.63 23.16
C GLY A 495 -27.69 -27.14 22.32
N ASN A 496 -28.35 -26.03 22.72
CA ASN A 496 -29.53 -25.50 22.06
C ASN A 496 -29.25 -24.27 21.20
N ALA A 497 -30.21 -23.89 20.35
CA ALA A 497 -30.08 -22.77 19.40
C ALA A 497 -29.96 -21.40 20.09
N CYS A 498 -30.34 -21.26 21.36
CA CYS A 498 -30.29 -20.01 22.12
C CYS A 498 -28.86 -19.61 22.49
N GLN A 499 -27.94 -20.58 22.46
CA GLN A 499 -26.52 -20.44 22.73
C GLN A 499 -25.66 -20.45 21.44
N GLN A 500 -26.32 -20.37 20.29
CA GLN A 500 -25.64 -20.46 18.99
C GLN A 500 -25.84 -19.16 18.21
N TRP A 501 -24.75 -18.72 17.61
CA TRP A 501 -24.67 -17.41 17.00
C TRP A 501 -24.00 -17.51 15.62
N SER A 502 -24.39 -16.68 14.68
CA SER A 502 -23.68 -16.49 13.44
C SER A 502 -23.09 -15.06 13.39
N ILE A 503 -22.05 -14.86 12.61
CA ILE A 503 -21.43 -13.56 12.41
C ILE A 503 -21.62 -13.11 10.97
N ARG A 504 -21.97 -11.84 10.78
CA ARG A 504 -22.14 -11.21 9.47
C ARG A 504 -21.40 -9.88 9.44
N PRO A 505 -20.45 -9.67 8.51
CA PRO A 505 -19.86 -8.34 8.31
C PRO A 505 -20.92 -7.31 7.94
N VAL A 506 -20.82 -6.11 8.50
CA VAL A 506 -21.77 -5.00 8.29
C VAL A 506 -21.22 -4.02 7.26
N GLY A 507 -22.09 -3.58 6.35
CA GLY A 507 -21.71 -2.67 5.26
C GLY A 507 -20.91 -3.37 4.17
N THR A 508 -20.02 -2.63 3.49
CA THR A 508 -19.15 -3.18 2.47
C THR A 508 -17.72 -3.30 2.97
N SER A 509 -17.08 -4.42 2.68
CA SER A 509 -15.74 -4.75 3.14
C SER A 509 -14.86 -5.24 1.97
N ALA A 510 -13.55 -5.10 2.11
CA ALA A 510 -12.60 -5.87 1.33
C ALA A 510 -12.26 -7.17 2.06
N VAL A 511 -11.80 -8.18 1.32
CA VAL A 511 -11.32 -9.45 1.86
C VAL A 511 -9.89 -9.63 1.44
N LEU A 512 -8.97 -9.73 2.39
CA LEU A 512 -7.53 -9.83 2.13
C LEU A 512 -7.01 -11.24 2.40
N SER A 513 -6.16 -11.73 1.53
CA SER A 513 -5.40 -12.95 1.76
C SER A 513 -4.31 -12.74 2.80
N ASN A 514 -4.22 -13.59 3.83
CA ASN A 514 -3.09 -13.58 4.77
C ASN A 514 -1.78 -14.02 4.11
N GLN A 515 -1.84 -14.76 3.00
CA GLN A 515 -0.66 -15.22 2.26
C GLN A 515 0.06 -14.06 1.57
N SER A 516 -0.69 -13.15 0.95
CA SER A 516 -0.13 -12.13 0.05
C SER A 516 -0.42 -10.69 0.49
N GLY A 517 -1.38 -10.47 1.40
CA GLY A 517 -1.92 -9.15 1.72
C GLY A 517 -2.83 -8.56 0.62
N LYS A 518 -3.02 -9.27 -0.49
CA LYS A 518 -3.84 -8.82 -1.63
C LYS A 518 -5.33 -9.06 -1.40
N SER A 519 -6.16 -8.28 -2.09
CA SER A 519 -7.62 -8.33 -1.99
C SER A 519 -8.22 -9.38 -2.91
N PHE A 520 -9.36 -9.93 -2.53
CA PHE A 520 -10.29 -10.51 -3.47
C PHE A 520 -10.62 -9.50 -4.55
N ASP A 521 -10.72 -9.96 -5.77
CA ASP A 521 -10.97 -9.16 -6.96
C ASP A 521 -11.77 -9.97 -7.97
N VAL A 522 -12.83 -9.38 -8.52
CA VAL A 522 -13.53 -9.98 -9.66
C VAL A 522 -12.75 -9.65 -10.92
N ALA A 523 -12.24 -10.67 -11.59
CA ALA A 523 -11.36 -10.54 -12.74
C ALA A 523 -11.89 -9.53 -13.78
N SER A 524 -11.02 -8.59 -14.19
CA SER A 524 -11.33 -7.50 -15.13
C SER A 524 -12.49 -6.59 -14.67
N CYS A 525 -12.81 -6.57 -13.38
CA CYS A 525 -13.97 -5.86 -12.82
C CYS A 525 -15.29 -6.19 -13.56
N SER A 526 -15.42 -7.42 -14.06
CA SER A 526 -16.56 -7.88 -14.85
C SER A 526 -17.85 -7.85 -14.04
N THR A 527 -18.95 -7.45 -14.66
CA THR A 527 -20.31 -7.54 -14.08
C THR A 527 -21.07 -8.76 -14.56
N ALA A 528 -20.48 -9.58 -15.42
CA ALA A 528 -21.12 -10.76 -16.01
C ALA A 528 -21.03 -11.99 -15.08
N ALA A 529 -22.07 -12.81 -15.06
CA ALA A 529 -22.02 -14.12 -14.40
C ALA A 529 -20.91 -14.99 -15.04
N GLY A 530 -20.23 -15.80 -14.21
CA GLY A 530 -19.11 -16.66 -14.63
C GLY A 530 -17.74 -16.00 -14.49
N ALA A 531 -17.63 -14.71 -14.22
CA ALA A 531 -16.35 -14.05 -14.00
C ALA A 531 -15.64 -14.65 -12.77
N ALA A 532 -14.34 -14.94 -12.91
CA ALA A 532 -13.54 -15.58 -11.88
C ALA A 532 -13.26 -14.64 -10.72
N LEU A 533 -13.21 -15.19 -9.50
CA LEU A 533 -12.62 -14.54 -8.36
C LEU A 533 -11.11 -14.80 -8.37
N GLN A 534 -10.33 -13.75 -8.25
CA GLN A 534 -8.88 -13.76 -8.17
C GLN A 534 -8.40 -12.94 -6.97
N GLN A 535 -7.12 -12.99 -6.65
CA GLN A 535 -6.52 -11.96 -5.82
C GLN A 535 -5.86 -10.90 -6.71
N PHE A 536 -5.87 -9.67 -6.25
CA PHE A 536 -5.18 -8.56 -6.90
C PHE A 536 -4.75 -7.51 -5.86
N ALA A 537 -3.76 -6.67 -6.20
CA ALA A 537 -3.42 -5.52 -5.37
C ALA A 537 -4.71 -4.75 -5.03
N TYR A 538 -4.88 -4.34 -3.77
CA TYR A 538 -6.10 -3.65 -3.36
C TYR A 538 -6.14 -2.23 -3.92
N LEU A 539 -7.05 -1.98 -4.83
CA LEU A 539 -7.27 -0.69 -5.50
C LEU A 539 -8.51 0.04 -4.97
N GLY A 540 -9.25 -0.58 -4.04
CA GLY A 540 -10.49 -0.04 -3.49
C GLY A 540 -11.66 0.08 -4.48
N SER A 541 -11.53 -0.55 -5.65
CA SER A 541 -12.53 -0.55 -6.70
C SER A 541 -13.81 -1.30 -6.30
N PRO A 542 -14.96 -1.07 -6.95
CA PRO A 542 -16.19 -1.79 -6.66
C PRO A 542 -16.08 -3.32 -6.82
N CYS A 543 -15.18 -3.82 -7.66
CA CYS A 543 -14.93 -5.25 -7.86
C CYS A 543 -14.08 -5.88 -6.74
N GLN A 544 -13.55 -5.07 -5.82
CA GLN A 544 -12.80 -5.50 -4.62
C GLN A 544 -13.54 -5.19 -3.32
N ARG A 545 -14.76 -4.66 -3.43
CA ARG A 545 -15.63 -4.36 -2.28
C ARG A 545 -16.83 -5.30 -2.32
N PHE A 546 -17.17 -5.87 -1.16
CA PHE A 546 -18.17 -6.92 -1.05
C PHE A 546 -19.16 -6.59 0.06
N ALA A 547 -20.45 -6.80 -0.22
CA ALA A 547 -21.50 -6.81 0.78
C ALA A 547 -21.78 -8.27 1.20
N PHE A 548 -22.13 -8.46 2.47
CA PHE A 548 -22.41 -9.77 3.05
C PHE A 548 -23.88 -9.85 3.46
N THR A 549 -24.58 -10.89 3.04
CA THR A 549 -25.99 -11.10 3.36
C THR A 549 -26.15 -12.45 4.07
N SER A 550 -26.80 -12.46 5.23
CA SER A 550 -27.08 -13.70 5.98
C SER A 550 -27.99 -14.65 5.20
N THR A 551 -27.75 -15.94 5.36
CA THR A 551 -28.67 -17.01 4.94
C THR A 551 -29.39 -17.58 6.17
N THR A 552 -30.48 -18.29 5.96
CA THR A 552 -31.25 -18.96 7.03
C THR A 552 -30.46 -20.06 7.75
N ALA A 553 -29.33 -20.51 7.18
CA ALA A 553 -28.44 -21.53 7.76
C ALA A 553 -27.24 -20.92 8.50
N GLY A 554 -27.25 -19.62 8.82
CA GLY A 554 -26.16 -18.93 9.51
C GLY A 554 -24.92 -18.68 8.66
N ALA A 555 -24.92 -19.06 7.38
CA ALA A 555 -23.88 -18.73 6.42
C ALA A 555 -24.13 -17.33 5.82
N VAL A 556 -23.17 -16.84 5.04
CA VAL A 556 -23.28 -15.57 4.33
C VAL A 556 -23.16 -15.77 2.82
N GLN A 557 -23.84 -14.94 2.05
CA GLN A 557 -23.59 -14.72 0.64
C GLN A 557 -22.70 -13.49 0.48
N ILE A 558 -21.70 -13.58 -0.37
CA ILE A 558 -20.72 -12.52 -0.61
C ILE A 558 -21.01 -11.91 -1.98
N ARG A 559 -21.34 -10.62 -2.03
CA ARG A 559 -21.81 -9.92 -3.24
C ARG A 559 -20.81 -8.83 -3.63
N PRO A 560 -20.21 -8.87 -4.84
CA PRO A 560 -19.40 -7.75 -5.33
C PRO A 560 -20.25 -6.48 -5.45
N THR A 561 -19.73 -5.34 -5.02
CA THR A 561 -20.47 -4.07 -5.18
C THR A 561 -20.57 -3.61 -6.63
N SER A 562 -19.69 -4.10 -7.51
CA SER A 562 -19.78 -3.93 -8.97
C SER A 562 -20.94 -4.70 -9.62
N ALA A 563 -21.39 -5.81 -8.99
CA ALA A 563 -22.46 -6.67 -9.50
C ALA A 563 -23.35 -7.16 -8.33
N PRO A 564 -24.14 -6.27 -7.67
CA PRO A 564 -24.83 -6.59 -6.42
C PRO A 564 -25.93 -7.64 -6.55
N GLY A 565 -26.37 -7.96 -7.78
CA GLY A 565 -27.28 -9.04 -8.09
C GLY A 565 -26.65 -10.43 -8.12
N LEU A 566 -25.31 -10.52 -8.11
CA LEU A 566 -24.56 -11.76 -8.17
C LEU A 566 -23.89 -12.07 -6.83
N CYS A 567 -23.52 -13.34 -6.64
CA CYS A 567 -22.84 -13.84 -5.44
C CYS A 567 -21.57 -14.61 -5.85
N LEU A 568 -20.57 -14.58 -4.98
CA LEU A 568 -19.38 -15.42 -5.11
C LEU A 568 -19.71 -16.87 -4.72
N GLY A 569 -19.50 -17.80 -5.62
CA GLY A 569 -19.83 -19.22 -5.39
C GLY A 569 -18.91 -20.17 -6.13
N VAL A 570 -18.95 -21.42 -5.71
CA VAL A 570 -18.20 -22.52 -6.35
C VAL A 570 -18.80 -22.79 -7.72
N ALA A 571 -17.98 -22.71 -8.77
CA ALA A 571 -18.43 -22.91 -10.16
C ALA A 571 -19.14 -24.27 -10.34
N GLY A 572 -20.36 -24.21 -10.88
CA GLY A 572 -21.19 -25.40 -11.11
C GLY A 572 -21.59 -26.17 -9.84
N GLY A 573 -21.34 -25.65 -8.63
CA GLY A 573 -21.59 -26.36 -7.37
C GLY A 573 -20.75 -27.64 -7.22
N SER A 574 -19.64 -27.76 -7.93
CA SER A 574 -18.74 -28.92 -7.90
C SER A 574 -18.16 -29.16 -6.50
N SER A 575 -17.94 -30.43 -6.13
CA SER A 575 -17.27 -30.82 -4.89
C SER A 575 -15.77 -31.13 -5.09
N ALA A 576 -15.24 -30.99 -6.31
CA ALA A 576 -13.83 -31.26 -6.60
C ALA A 576 -12.90 -30.18 -6.00
N ASP A 577 -11.72 -30.59 -5.53
CA ASP A 577 -10.62 -29.66 -5.19
C ASP A 577 -10.16 -28.92 -6.44
N GLY A 578 -9.72 -27.68 -6.28
CA GLY A 578 -9.28 -26.84 -7.40
C GLY A 578 -10.42 -26.21 -8.21
N THR A 579 -11.69 -26.42 -7.82
CA THR A 579 -12.82 -25.78 -8.51
C THR A 579 -12.80 -24.28 -8.26
N ALA A 580 -12.81 -23.50 -9.34
CA ALA A 580 -12.78 -22.04 -9.27
C ALA A 580 -13.99 -21.46 -8.52
N VAL A 581 -13.78 -20.36 -7.81
CA VAL A 581 -14.86 -19.50 -7.31
C VAL A 581 -15.13 -18.43 -8.36
N THR A 582 -16.40 -18.23 -8.69
CA THR A 582 -16.87 -17.27 -9.70
C THR A 582 -18.04 -16.47 -9.15
N GLN A 583 -18.30 -15.31 -9.71
CA GLN A 583 -19.58 -14.65 -9.46
C GLN A 583 -20.71 -15.28 -10.29
N GLY A 584 -21.86 -15.46 -9.69
CA GLY A 584 -22.99 -16.12 -10.34
C GLY A 584 -24.30 -15.94 -9.57
N ALA A 585 -25.31 -16.75 -9.91
CA ALA A 585 -26.58 -16.70 -9.20
C ALA A 585 -26.41 -16.97 -7.70
N CYS A 586 -27.10 -16.21 -6.87
CA CYS A 586 -27.11 -16.42 -5.43
C CYS A 586 -27.91 -17.69 -5.08
N GLY A 587 -27.30 -18.61 -4.35
CA GLY A 587 -27.90 -19.90 -3.99
C GLY A 587 -26.99 -20.70 -3.05
N ALA A 588 -27.24 -22.00 -2.92
CA ALA A 588 -26.48 -22.86 -2.00
C ALA A 588 -24.99 -22.92 -2.33
N SER A 589 -24.61 -22.94 -3.62
CA SER A 589 -23.20 -22.95 -4.06
C SER A 589 -22.46 -21.65 -3.79
N ALA A 590 -23.19 -20.57 -3.48
CA ALA A 590 -22.66 -19.24 -3.17
C ALA A 590 -22.82 -18.87 -1.69
N SER A 591 -22.94 -19.85 -0.81
CA SER A 591 -23.11 -19.66 0.63
C SER A 591 -21.84 -20.10 1.38
N TRP A 592 -21.32 -19.23 2.25
CA TRP A 592 -20.06 -19.40 2.95
C TRP A 592 -20.22 -19.30 4.46
N ARG A 593 -19.61 -20.21 5.20
CA ARG A 593 -19.47 -20.15 6.66
C ARG A 593 -18.22 -19.36 6.99
N LEU A 594 -18.35 -18.40 7.89
CA LEU A 594 -17.21 -17.62 8.40
C LEU A 594 -16.73 -18.27 9.71
N VAL A 595 -15.50 -18.76 9.73
CA VAL A 595 -14.91 -19.41 10.89
C VAL A 595 -13.76 -18.54 11.40
N PRO A 596 -13.91 -17.86 12.54
CA PRO A 596 -12.84 -17.07 13.16
C PRO A 596 -11.66 -17.97 13.56
N LEU A 597 -10.43 -17.48 13.30
CA LEU A 597 -9.18 -18.17 13.63
C LEU A 597 -8.41 -17.38 14.71
N PRO A 598 -7.58 -18.03 15.54
CA PRO A 598 -6.90 -17.39 16.67
C PRO A 598 -6.04 -16.17 16.32
N ASP A 599 -5.61 -16.02 15.07
CA ASP A 599 -4.81 -14.91 14.57
C ASP A 599 -5.64 -13.72 14.05
N GLY A 600 -6.96 -13.75 14.26
CA GLY A 600 -7.91 -12.72 13.77
C GLY A 600 -8.28 -12.85 12.30
N ALA A 601 -7.78 -13.87 11.60
CA ALA A 601 -8.24 -14.22 10.26
C ALA A 601 -9.57 -15.00 10.32
N MET A 602 -10.20 -15.12 9.15
CA MET A 602 -11.37 -15.97 8.91
C MET A 602 -11.01 -17.08 7.94
N ARG A 603 -11.44 -18.29 8.22
CA ARG A 603 -11.58 -19.32 7.20
C ARG A 603 -12.98 -19.24 6.61
N MET A 604 -13.08 -19.22 5.28
CA MET A 604 -14.35 -19.20 4.57
C MET A 604 -14.62 -20.60 4.02
N VAL A 605 -15.66 -21.25 4.54
CA VAL A 605 -15.98 -22.64 4.19
C VAL A 605 -17.27 -22.68 3.38
N SER A 606 -17.23 -23.29 2.20
CA SER A 606 -18.42 -23.49 1.39
C SER A 606 -19.50 -24.26 2.18
N ALA A 607 -20.66 -23.67 2.32
CA ALA A 607 -21.78 -24.32 3.03
C ALA A 607 -22.29 -25.56 2.28
N LEU A 608 -22.10 -25.62 0.96
CA LEU A 608 -22.51 -26.75 0.11
C LEU A 608 -21.54 -27.93 0.21
N THR A 609 -20.23 -27.66 0.11
CA THR A 609 -19.23 -28.73 -0.06
C THR A 609 -18.41 -29.02 1.20
N GLY A 610 -18.42 -28.12 2.19
CA GLY A 610 -17.60 -28.19 3.38
C GLY A 610 -16.11 -27.87 3.15
N LYS A 611 -15.74 -27.48 1.93
CA LYS A 611 -14.35 -27.14 1.56
C LYS A 611 -14.04 -25.67 1.81
N SER A 612 -12.77 -25.38 2.10
CA SER A 612 -12.29 -24.03 2.32
C SER A 612 -12.11 -23.26 1.01
N LEU A 613 -12.38 -21.97 1.03
CA LEU A 613 -11.85 -21.04 0.05
C LEU A 613 -10.33 -21.07 0.15
N ASP A 614 -9.66 -21.09 -1.00
CA ASP A 614 -8.23 -21.36 -1.11
C ASP A 614 -7.61 -20.53 -2.22
N LEU A 615 -6.41 -20.07 -2.01
CA LEU A 615 -5.61 -19.38 -3.01
C LEU A 615 -4.78 -20.40 -3.80
N ASP A 616 -5.09 -20.55 -5.08
CA ASP A 616 -4.47 -21.53 -5.97
C ASP A 616 -2.94 -21.48 -5.94
N GLY A 617 -2.31 -22.62 -5.63
CA GLY A 617 -0.86 -22.76 -5.52
C GLY A 617 -0.23 -21.91 -4.42
N CYS A 618 -0.99 -21.37 -3.46
CA CYS A 618 -0.52 -20.38 -2.48
C CYS A 618 0.22 -19.19 -3.12
N SER A 619 -0.16 -18.82 -4.33
CA SER A 619 0.48 -17.78 -5.13
C SER A 619 0.39 -16.40 -4.44
N THR A 620 1.43 -15.59 -4.59
CA THR A 620 1.41 -14.16 -4.19
C THR A 620 1.25 -13.21 -5.38
N ALA A 621 1.10 -13.75 -6.61
CA ALA A 621 0.95 -12.95 -7.82
C ALA A 621 -0.43 -12.31 -7.95
N ASP A 622 -0.52 -11.15 -8.63
CA ASP A 622 -1.79 -10.61 -9.10
C ASP A 622 -2.42 -11.55 -10.13
N GLY A 623 -3.75 -11.62 -10.14
CA GLY A 623 -4.49 -12.52 -11.01
C GLY A 623 -4.50 -13.98 -10.55
N ALA A 624 -3.87 -14.34 -9.43
CA ALA A 624 -3.94 -15.70 -8.92
C ALA A 624 -5.38 -16.04 -8.51
N LYS A 625 -5.84 -17.19 -9.02
CA LYS A 625 -7.22 -17.64 -8.90
C LYS A 625 -7.57 -18.05 -7.45
N LEU A 626 -8.77 -17.70 -7.01
CA LEU A 626 -9.37 -18.33 -5.83
C LEU A 626 -10.23 -19.53 -6.24
N GLN A 627 -10.13 -20.57 -5.44
CA GLN A 627 -10.77 -21.86 -5.66
C GLN A 627 -11.32 -22.42 -4.34
N GLN A 628 -12.08 -23.47 -4.38
CA GLN A 628 -12.29 -24.29 -3.19
C GLN A 628 -11.26 -25.42 -3.13
N TYR A 629 -10.84 -25.77 -1.92
CA TYR A 629 -9.94 -26.89 -1.69
C TYR A 629 -10.21 -27.53 -0.32
N SER A 630 -9.77 -28.79 -0.13
CA SER A 630 -9.78 -29.45 1.17
C SER A 630 -9.12 -28.56 2.22
N ALA A 631 -9.65 -28.56 3.44
CA ALA A 631 -9.17 -27.68 4.50
C ALA A 631 -7.75 -28.05 4.93
N PHE A 632 -6.84 -27.08 4.89
CA PHE A 632 -5.48 -27.17 5.44
C PHE A 632 -5.27 -26.03 6.43
N ASP A 633 -4.39 -26.22 7.39
CA ASP A 633 -4.02 -25.16 8.32
C ASP A 633 -2.82 -24.37 7.80
N ASN A 634 -3.03 -23.64 6.70
CA ASN A 634 -2.03 -22.80 6.05
C ASN A 634 -2.55 -21.38 5.79
N THR A 635 -1.65 -20.46 5.43
CA THR A 635 -1.96 -19.05 5.18
C THR A 635 -2.79 -18.82 3.91
N CYS A 636 -2.82 -19.79 2.98
CA CYS A 636 -3.53 -19.69 1.69
C CYS A 636 -5.05 -19.82 1.83
N GLN A 637 -5.52 -20.32 3.00
CA GLN A 637 -6.93 -20.46 3.36
C GLN A 637 -7.36 -19.52 4.50
N ARG A 638 -6.53 -18.51 4.80
CA ARG A 638 -6.79 -17.53 5.85
C ARG A 638 -6.97 -16.15 5.23
N PHE A 639 -8.07 -15.51 5.59
CA PHE A 639 -8.47 -14.24 5.02
C PHE A 639 -8.87 -13.25 6.11
N ARG A 640 -8.65 -11.96 5.88
CA ARG A 640 -9.10 -10.88 6.77
C ARG A 640 -10.19 -10.08 6.08
N ILE A 641 -11.31 -9.90 6.77
CA ILE A 641 -12.39 -9.03 6.31
C ILE A 641 -12.13 -7.66 6.94
N VAL A 642 -12.06 -6.64 6.10
CA VAL A 642 -11.59 -5.31 6.47
C VAL A 642 -12.47 -4.24 5.83
N ARG A 643 -12.52 -3.05 6.46
CA ARG A 643 -13.31 -1.91 5.97
C ARG A 643 -12.61 -1.11 4.91
#